data_a36df89f93350914a94ade1d18793070
#
_entry.id   a36df89f93350914a94ade1d18793070
#
_cell.length_a   1.000
_cell.length_b   1.000
_cell.length_c   1.000
_cell.angle_alpha   90.00
_cell.angle_beta   90.00
_cell.angle_gamma   90.00
#
_symmetry.space_group_name_H-M   'P 1'
#
loop_
_entity.id
_entity.type
_entity.pdbx_description
1 polymer ?
#
loop_
_entity_poly.entity_id
_entity_poly.type
_entity_poly.pdbx_seq_one_letter_code
_entity_poly.pdbx_strand_id
1 'polypeptide(L)'
;MSYIAFDKEKLVNINFAKEREILRCSRSGAFATTTLCGLNTRKYHGLFIVPQDNFNGERHLLVSGLNENIVVNDMDFHLSIHQYKGGAIDPKGNKYLQNFSADSVPVYDYRVGKFNFQKSMLFQHDADRLIIKYTFLDKVDEIALQVEPLLAFRNIHQLTHANSDVHTGFETVDNGVGFCMYNGYTPVYFQFSAPVDYEHHPDWYYNIEYEEELKRGYDGHEDLWRPGTLTAKVKGKELYLTIGTEPMDAAEIAKLYTSEAKKRTPRYNFASCLKNAAEQFIVKRNDRTDIIAGYPWFGRWGRDTFIALPGLTLAIGKISLFEEIADSMIADLKDGLFPNIGAGDNASYNSVDAPLWFIRSLQIYFDHVNKPRKLWTKYGDVIKQILCAYRDGTMNNIRMLENGLIYAGGPGLALTWMDAIVNGRPVTPRTGCQVEINALWYNAIKFALDLARSSRDKEFLTDWEPITVNFPAVFKDTFWSKEMGYLADYVDGDYKNFQVRPNMLIAASLPFSPISERLKQLVLKRVTEELLVDKGVRSLSPKDPEYKGHYMGTQAERDAAYHQGTVWPWLLFPLTDCMLHVYPDSAPDVLNRILYRFDGCMTYYGLSTVAEITDGDPPYKPNGCISQAWSVAALLYMKWKIEQVKK
;
A
#
# COMPACT_ATOMS: atom_id res chain seq x y z
N MET A 1 -2.36 17.30 23.20
CA MET A 1 -1.49 17.43 21.99
C MET A 1 -1.91 16.34 21.02
N SER A 2 -1.96 16.64 19.73
CA SER A 2 -2.21 15.64 18.69
C SER A 2 -1.08 14.61 18.68
N TYR A 3 -1.41 13.34 18.40
CA TYR A 3 -0.43 12.25 18.34
C TYR A 3 0.56 12.42 17.18
N ILE A 4 0.08 12.91 16.04
CA ILE A 4 0.90 13.30 14.89
C ILE A 4 0.94 14.83 14.84
N ALA A 5 2.03 15.42 15.27
CA ALA A 5 2.19 16.88 15.28
C ALA A 5 3.66 17.29 15.09
N PHE A 6 3.87 18.40 14.37
CA PHE A 6 5.18 19.00 14.14
C PHE A 6 5.09 20.51 14.33
N ASP A 7 6.08 21.05 15.01
CA ASP A 7 6.25 22.48 15.27
C ASP A 7 6.95 23.20 14.12
N LYS A 8 7.03 24.52 14.23
CA LYS A 8 7.66 25.40 13.24
C LYS A 8 9.09 24.98 12.92
N GLU A 9 9.90 24.65 13.92
CA GLU A 9 11.31 24.33 13.75
C GLU A 9 11.50 23.16 12.78
N LYS A 10 10.67 22.12 12.93
CA LYS A 10 10.66 20.94 12.06
C LYS A 10 10.12 21.25 10.66
N LEU A 11 9.07 22.07 10.57
CA LEU A 11 8.40 22.38 9.29
C LEU A 11 9.23 23.28 8.37
N VAL A 12 9.98 24.23 8.93
CA VAL A 12 10.84 25.12 8.15
C VAL A 12 12.17 24.44 7.75
N ASN A 13 12.56 23.37 8.43
CA ASN A 13 13.70 22.55 8.07
C ASN A 13 13.33 21.63 6.88
N ILE A 14 13.69 22.05 5.67
CA ILE A 14 13.33 21.35 4.43
C ILE A 14 13.88 19.92 4.45
N ASN A 15 15.09 19.66 4.94
CA ASN A 15 15.65 18.31 4.98
C ASN A 15 14.88 17.39 5.92
N PHE A 16 14.39 17.88 7.04
CA PHE A 16 13.52 17.14 7.94
C PHE A 16 12.14 16.90 7.32
N ALA A 17 11.54 17.93 6.72
CA ALA A 17 10.17 17.89 6.25
C ALA A 17 10.01 17.08 4.95
N LYS A 18 11.00 17.10 4.05
CA LYS A 18 10.96 16.35 2.80
C LYS A 18 11.11 14.83 2.96
N GLU A 19 11.62 14.35 4.11
CA GLU A 19 11.71 12.92 4.45
C GLU A 19 10.40 12.35 5.02
N ARG A 20 9.36 13.16 5.12
CA ARG A 20 8.05 12.80 5.69
C ARG A 20 6.96 13.05 4.69
N GLU A 21 6.30 11.99 4.28
CA GLU A 21 5.29 12.03 3.24
C GLU A 21 3.89 11.82 3.82
N ILE A 22 2.92 12.56 3.30
CA ILE A 22 1.52 12.52 3.74
C ILE A 22 0.68 11.92 2.63
N LEU A 23 -0.14 10.94 2.97
CA LEU A 23 -1.08 10.30 2.06
C LEU A 23 -2.53 10.66 2.45
N ARG A 24 -3.36 10.91 1.46
CA ARG A 24 -4.81 11.09 1.59
C ARG A 24 -5.49 10.35 0.45
N CYS A 25 -6.49 9.54 0.76
CA CYS A 25 -7.19 8.72 -0.23
C CYS A 25 -8.70 8.91 -0.19
N SER A 26 -9.33 8.68 -1.34
CA SER A 26 -10.75 8.39 -1.50
C SER A 26 -10.94 6.88 -1.66
N ARG A 27 -12.15 6.39 -1.40
CA ARG A 27 -12.54 5.01 -1.75
C ARG A 27 -12.81 4.82 -3.24
N SER A 28 -12.93 5.89 -4.03
CA SER A 28 -12.98 5.81 -5.50
C SER A 28 -11.66 5.42 -6.15
N GLY A 29 -10.55 5.46 -5.39
CA GLY A 29 -9.18 5.21 -5.87
C GLY A 29 -8.37 6.48 -6.12
N ALA A 30 -8.98 7.66 -5.97
CA ALA A 30 -8.26 8.92 -6.01
C ALA A 30 -7.38 9.10 -4.77
N PHE A 31 -6.23 9.76 -4.92
CA PHE A 31 -5.34 10.08 -3.81
C PHE A 31 -4.52 11.34 -4.05
N ALA A 32 -3.97 11.87 -2.97
CA ALA A 32 -2.95 12.92 -2.94
C ALA A 32 -1.79 12.48 -2.05
N THR A 33 -0.59 12.79 -2.46
CA THR A 33 0.61 12.59 -1.64
C THR A 33 1.63 13.67 -1.92
N THR A 34 2.28 14.14 -0.88
CA THR A 34 3.34 15.16 -0.92
C THR A 34 4.15 15.08 0.36
N THR A 35 5.23 15.83 0.47
CA THR A 35 6.01 15.92 1.71
C THR A 35 5.32 16.79 2.77
N LEU A 36 5.80 16.72 4.00
CA LEU A 36 5.26 17.48 5.13
C LEU A 36 5.30 19.01 4.90
N CYS A 37 6.27 19.53 4.13
CA CYS A 37 6.34 20.95 3.77
C CYS A 37 5.67 21.29 2.43
N GLY A 38 5.10 20.32 1.72
CA GLY A 38 4.46 20.51 0.43
C GLY A 38 5.39 20.47 -0.78
N LEU A 39 6.71 20.23 -0.58
CA LEU A 39 7.67 20.05 -1.67
C LEU A 39 7.48 18.66 -2.30
N ASN A 40 7.16 18.61 -3.58
CA ASN A 40 7.09 17.37 -4.32
C ASN A 40 8.53 16.88 -4.65
N THR A 41 8.92 15.72 -4.12
CA THR A 41 10.25 15.13 -4.33
C THR A 41 10.22 13.89 -5.22
N ARG A 42 9.02 13.40 -5.57
CA ARG A 42 8.79 12.23 -6.42
C ARG A 42 7.84 12.58 -7.56
N LYS A 43 8.01 11.95 -8.72
CA LYS A 43 7.00 12.03 -9.81
C LYS A 43 5.62 11.51 -9.40
N TYR A 44 5.56 10.72 -8.33
CA TYR A 44 4.32 10.18 -7.73
C TYR A 44 3.64 11.16 -6.76
N HIS A 45 4.29 12.27 -6.40
CA HIS A 45 3.67 13.32 -5.62
C HIS A 45 2.73 14.14 -6.47
N GLY A 46 1.57 14.43 -5.93
CA GLY A 46 0.56 15.26 -6.57
C GLY A 46 -0.63 15.49 -5.68
N LEU A 47 -1.37 16.53 -6.03
CA LEU A 47 -2.54 16.97 -5.26
C LEU A 47 -3.81 16.23 -5.69
N PHE A 48 -3.88 15.80 -6.98
CA PHE A 48 -5.07 15.10 -7.48
C PHE A 48 -4.67 14.03 -8.49
N ILE A 49 -4.62 12.80 -8.01
CA ILE A 49 -4.29 11.61 -8.78
C ILE A 49 -5.53 10.73 -8.78
N VAL A 50 -6.02 10.37 -9.96
CA VAL A 50 -7.31 9.66 -10.12
C VAL A 50 -7.20 8.52 -11.13
N PRO A 51 -7.95 7.43 -10.95
CA PRO A 51 -8.12 6.41 -11.99
C PRO A 51 -8.80 7.02 -13.22
N GLN A 52 -8.36 6.62 -14.40
CA GLN A 52 -8.92 7.07 -15.68
C GLN A 52 -9.53 5.87 -16.41
N ASP A 53 -10.85 5.82 -16.58
CA ASP A 53 -11.55 4.67 -17.19
C ASP A 53 -11.13 4.45 -18.64
N ASN A 54 -10.92 5.52 -19.41
CA ASN A 54 -10.43 5.45 -20.78
C ASN A 54 -8.99 4.92 -20.92
N PHE A 55 -8.27 4.82 -19.80
CA PHE A 55 -6.92 4.25 -19.71
C PHE A 55 -6.91 3.02 -18.79
N ASN A 56 -7.89 2.13 -18.96
CA ASN A 56 -8.01 0.85 -18.23
C ASN A 56 -8.05 1.00 -16.69
N GLY A 57 -8.53 2.13 -16.18
CA GLY A 57 -8.55 2.42 -14.75
C GLY A 57 -7.17 2.69 -14.13
N GLU A 58 -6.14 2.89 -14.95
CA GLU A 58 -4.82 3.27 -14.47
C GLU A 58 -4.85 4.67 -13.83
N ARG A 59 -4.00 4.87 -12.82
CA ARG A 59 -3.95 6.12 -12.08
C ARG A 59 -3.13 7.16 -12.83
N HIS A 60 -3.73 8.33 -13.03
CA HIS A 60 -3.12 9.46 -13.70
C HIS A 60 -3.07 10.67 -12.77
N LEU A 61 -1.96 11.37 -12.78
CA LEU A 61 -1.79 12.63 -12.08
C LEU A 61 -2.35 13.75 -12.97
N LEU A 62 -3.48 14.35 -12.55
CA LEU A 62 -4.11 15.46 -13.24
C LEU A 62 -3.60 16.80 -12.70
N VAL A 63 -3.52 16.94 -11.36
CA VAL A 63 -3.03 18.16 -10.71
C VAL A 63 -1.83 17.83 -9.84
N SER A 64 -0.66 18.35 -10.24
CA SER A 64 0.58 18.19 -9.47
C SER A 64 0.59 19.04 -8.20
N GLY A 65 0.10 20.26 -8.27
CA GLY A 65 0.04 21.18 -7.16
C GLY A 65 -0.74 22.45 -7.46
N LEU A 66 -0.71 23.38 -6.52
CA LEU A 66 -1.25 24.73 -6.67
C LEU A 66 -0.16 25.73 -6.32
N ASN A 67 0.06 26.74 -7.14
CA ASN A 67 0.72 27.95 -6.69
C ASN A 67 -0.30 28.79 -5.94
N GLU A 68 -0.18 28.83 -4.62
CA GLU A 68 -1.07 29.56 -3.74
C GLU A 68 -0.41 30.85 -3.28
N ASN A 69 -1.12 31.96 -3.39
CA ASN A 69 -0.69 33.26 -2.94
C ASN A 69 -1.79 33.90 -2.09
N ILE A 70 -1.46 34.29 -0.86
CA ILE A 70 -2.35 35.11 -0.02
C ILE A 70 -1.96 36.57 -0.19
N VAL A 71 -2.92 37.35 -0.66
CA VAL A 71 -2.78 38.81 -0.79
C VAL A 71 -3.47 39.47 0.40
N VAL A 72 -2.73 40.24 1.17
CA VAL A 72 -3.20 40.99 2.35
C VAL A 72 -2.75 42.43 2.24
N ASN A 73 -3.68 43.37 2.13
CA ASN A 73 -3.35 44.80 2.00
C ASN A 73 -2.29 45.06 0.90
N ASP A 74 -2.51 44.52 -0.28
CA ASP A 74 -1.62 44.59 -1.47
C ASP A 74 -0.23 43.97 -1.30
N MET A 75 -0.02 43.14 -0.27
CA MET A 75 1.22 42.37 -0.07
C MET A 75 1.00 40.90 -0.42
N ASP A 76 1.90 40.36 -1.21
CA ASP A 76 1.90 38.98 -1.67
C ASP A 76 2.67 38.03 -0.75
N PHE A 77 2.06 36.89 -0.43
CA PHE A 77 2.65 35.82 0.38
C PHE A 77 2.52 34.47 -0.34
N HIS A 78 3.54 34.08 -1.09
CA HIS A 78 3.59 32.82 -1.80
C HIS A 78 3.76 31.64 -0.84
N LEU A 79 2.78 30.73 -0.81
CA LEU A 79 2.74 29.58 0.12
C LEU A 79 3.38 28.34 -0.49
N SER A 80 3.59 28.31 -1.80
CA SER A 80 4.13 27.17 -2.53
C SER A 80 5.62 26.97 -2.27
N ILE A 81 6.09 25.78 -2.56
CA ILE A 81 7.50 25.41 -2.52
C ILE A 81 7.80 24.44 -3.65
N HIS A 82 8.80 24.78 -4.49
CA HIS A 82 9.22 23.95 -5.62
C HIS A 82 10.74 23.81 -5.65
N GLN A 83 11.21 22.67 -6.13
CA GLN A 83 12.61 22.46 -6.47
C GLN A 83 12.73 22.45 -8.00
N TYR A 84 13.72 23.18 -8.49
CA TYR A 84 14.01 23.30 -9.92
C TYR A 84 15.29 22.59 -10.28
N LYS A 85 15.44 22.27 -11.56
CA LYS A 85 16.64 21.66 -12.13
C LYS A 85 17.93 22.32 -11.61
N GLY A 86 18.77 21.49 -10.99
CA GLY A 86 19.98 21.96 -10.33
C GLY A 86 19.82 22.22 -8.82
N GLY A 87 18.68 21.83 -8.21
CA GLY A 87 18.46 21.84 -6.77
C GLY A 87 18.02 23.17 -6.17
N ALA A 88 17.80 24.21 -6.97
CA ALA A 88 17.29 25.49 -6.48
C ALA A 88 15.86 25.36 -5.96
N ILE A 89 15.57 25.95 -4.79
CA ILE A 89 14.23 25.92 -4.18
C ILE A 89 13.65 27.32 -4.13
N ASP A 90 12.51 27.54 -4.81
CA ASP A 90 11.77 28.79 -4.86
C ASP A 90 10.30 28.56 -5.31
N PRO A 91 9.30 29.33 -4.81
CA PRO A 91 9.34 30.07 -3.57
C PRO A 91 9.52 29.12 -2.35
N LYS A 92 9.86 29.69 -1.20
CA LYS A 92 10.02 28.94 0.06
C LYS A 92 8.83 29.20 0.99
N GLY A 93 7.64 28.82 0.57
CA GLY A 93 6.39 29.04 1.33
C GLY A 93 6.34 28.32 2.68
N ASN A 94 7.12 27.26 2.85
CA ASN A 94 7.26 26.55 4.12
C ASN A 94 7.75 27.45 5.29
N LYS A 95 8.40 28.58 5.01
CA LYS A 95 8.80 29.59 6.03
C LYS A 95 7.60 30.16 6.82
N TYR A 96 6.40 30.11 6.25
CA TYR A 96 5.19 30.59 6.88
C TYR A 96 4.49 29.56 7.77
N LEU A 97 4.86 28.28 7.66
CA LEU A 97 4.32 27.21 8.48
C LEU A 97 4.65 27.40 9.96
N GLN A 98 3.69 27.23 10.84
CA GLN A 98 3.84 27.34 12.30
C GLN A 98 3.67 25.98 12.97
N ASN A 99 2.60 25.24 12.62
CA ASN A 99 2.31 23.91 13.15
C ASN A 99 1.71 23.04 12.06
N PHE A 100 1.85 21.73 12.25
CA PHE A 100 1.11 20.71 11.54
C PHE A 100 0.52 19.74 12.56
N SER A 101 -0.72 19.33 12.36
CA SER A 101 -1.34 18.26 13.13
C SER A 101 -2.22 17.39 12.23
N ALA A 102 -2.31 16.10 12.55
CA ALA A 102 -3.10 15.15 11.77
C ALA A 102 -3.97 14.28 12.68
N ASP A 103 -5.03 14.86 13.22
CA ASP A 103 -6.08 14.11 13.93
C ASP A 103 -7.03 13.43 12.91
N SER A 104 -8.28 13.85 12.81
CA SER A 104 -9.20 13.33 11.78
C SER A 104 -8.85 13.83 10.37
N VAL A 105 -8.53 15.12 10.26
CA VAL A 105 -8.08 15.76 9.02
C VAL A 105 -6.73 16.43 9.29
N PRO A 106 -5.75 16.30 8.39
CA PRO A 106 -4.49 17.05 8.50
C PRO A 106 -4.73 18.55 8.38
N VAL A 107 -4.14 19.33 9.30
CA VAL A 107 -4.25 20.78 9.38
C VAL A 107 -2.85 21.39 9.43
N TYR A 108 -2.62 22.39 8.62
CA TYR A 108 -1.45 23.25 8.62
C TYR A 108 -1.82 24.62 9.17
N ASP A 109 -1.10 25.13 10.15
CA ASP A 109 -1.18 26.50 10.64
C ASP A 109 -0.15 27.36 9.93
N TYR A 110 -0.57 28.48 9.38
CA TYR A 110 0.27 29.45 8.69
C TYR A 110 0.24 30.79 9.40
N ARG A 111 1.35 31.51 9.30
CA ARG A 111 1.45 32.91 9.69
C ARG A 111 2.14 33.74 8.61
N VAL A 112 1.42 34.70 8.05
CA VAL A 112 1.91 35.66 7.07
C VAL A 112 1.82 37.08 7.67
N GLY A 113 2.96 37.74 7.87
CA GLY A 113 2.99 38.99 8.62
C GLY A 113 2.41 38.84 10.04
N LYS A 114 1.34 39.57 10.33
CA LYS A 114 0.59 39.50 11.61
C LYS A 114 -0.63 38.56 11.52
N PHE A 115 -0.87 37.99 10.38
CA PHE A 115 -2.10 37.27 10.04
C PHE A 115 -1.91 35.77 10.16
N ASN A 116 -2.87 35.08 10.81
CA ASN A 116 -2.85 33.63 11.00
C ASN A 116 -4.03 32.98 10.29
N PHE A 117 -3.78 31.86 9.63
CA PHE A 117 -4.82 31.03 9.02
C PHE A 117 -4.44 29.56 9.04
N GLN A 118 -5.43 28.70 8.83
CA GLN A 118 -5.28 27.25 8.74
C GLN A 118 -5.64 26.78 7.33
N LYS A 119 -4.90 25.79 6.84
CA LYS A 119 -5.23 25.03 5.63
C LYS A 119 -5.41 23.58 6.00
N SER A 120 -6.55 22.99 5.61
CA SER A 120 -6.81 21.58 5.76
C SER A 120 -7.38 20.99 4.48
N MET A 121 -7.17 19.69 4.23
CA MET A 121 -7.68 19.06 3.03
C MET A 121 -8.07 17.60 3.27
N LEU A 122 -9.12 17.16 2.58
CA LEU A 122 -9.61 15.78 2.57
C LEU A 122 -10.24 15.43 1.23
N PHE A 123 -10.26 14.15 0.89
CA PHE A 123 -11.08 13.66 -0.23
C PHE A 123 -12.54 13.45 0.20
N GLN A 124 -13.47 13.63 -0.72
CA GLN A 124 -14.79 13.03 -0.61
C GLN A 124 -14.65 11.52 -0.58
N HIS A 125 -15.42 10.81 0.28
CA HIS A 125 -15.19 9.40 0.56
C HIS A 125 -15.37 8.50 -0.67
N ASP A 126 -16.45 8.69 -1.40
CA ASP A 126 -16.86 7.81 -2.50
C ASP A 126 -16.87 8.53 -3.87
N ALA A 127 -16.04 9.57 -4.06
CA ALA A 127 -15.93 10.30 -5.31
C ALA A 127 -14.51 10.83 -5.55
N ASP A 128 -14.20 11.10 -6.81
CA ASP A 128 -12.96 11.71 -7.25
C ASP A 128 -13.03 13.23 -7.02
N ARG A 129 -12.98 13.65 -5.74
CA ARG A 129 -13.04 15.06 -5.34
C ARG A 129 -12.20 15.32 -4.09
N LEU A 130 -11.25 16.25 -4.21
CA LEU A 130 -10.50 16.82 -3.11
C LEU A 130 -11.17 18.11 -2.65
N ILE A 131 -11.23 18.33 -1.35
CA ILE A 131 -11.75 19.58 -0.76
C ILE A 131 -10.67 20.18 0.13
N ILE A 132 -10.32 21.43 -0.15
CA ILE A 132 -9.38 22.23 0.63
C ILE A 132 -10.18 23.30 1.37
N LYS A 133 -9.93 23.44 2.66
CA LYS A 133 -10.52 24.47 3.52
C LYS A 133 -9.45 25.42 4.02
N TYR A 134 -9.68 26.71 3.86
CA TYR A 134 -8.90 27.78 4.47
C TYR A 134 -9.74 28.41 5.59
N THR A 135 -9.18 28.48 6.80
CA THR A 135 -9.85 29.08 7.97
C THR A 135 -9.02 30.26 8.46
N PHE A 136 -9.55 31.46 8.32
CA PHE A 136 -8.91 32.70 8.67
C PHE A 136 -9.19 33.04 10.14
N LEU A 137 -8.15 33.12 10.96
CA LEU A 137 -8.27 33.27 12.41
C LEU A 137 -8.37 34.73 12.85
N ASP A 138 -7.72 35.62 12.10
CA ASP A 138 -7.70 37.04 12.36
C ASP A 138 -8.68 37.78 11.42
N LYS A 139 -9.23 38.90 11.87
CA LYS A 139 -10.01 39.82 11.02
C LYS A 139 -9.02 40.66 10.21
N VAL A 140 -9.21 40.64 8.91
CA VAL A 140 -8.48 41.53 7.98
C VAL A 140 -9.50 42.06 6.97
N ASP A 141 -9.42 43.36 6.67
CA ASP A 141 -10.43 44.01 5.85
C ASP A 141 -10.36 43.61 4.37
N GLU A 142 -9.17 43.29 3.87
CA GLU A 142 -8.97 42.86 2.47
C GLU A 142 -8.00 41.69 2.40
N ILE A 143 -8.55 40.47 2.14
CA ILE A 143 -7.80 39.27 1.84
C ILE A 143 -8.28 38.70 0.51
N ALA A 144 -7.34 38.33 -0.35
CA ALA A 144 -7.62 37.48 -1.50
C ALA A 144 -6.73 36.22 -1.48
N LEU A 145 -7.29 35.10 -1.89
CA LEU A 145 -6.54 33.90 -2.22
C LEU A 145 -6.44 33.79 -3.73
N GLN A 146 -5.22 33.81 -4.24
CA GLN A 146 -4.90 33.50 -5.63
C GLN A 146 -4.39 32.08 -5.75
N VAL A 147 -4.86 31.35 -6.76
CA VAL A 147 -4.51 29.97 -7.01
C VAL A 147 -4.21 29.79 -8.50
N GLU A 148 -3.01 29.33 -8.82
CA GLU A 148 -2.64 28.87 -10.14
C GLU A 148 -2.54 27.33 -10.12
N PRO A 149 -3.40 26.61 -10.84
CA PRO A 149 -3.27 25.16 -10.99
C PRO A 149 -2.01 24.77 -11.76
N LEU A 150 -1.29 23.77 -11.28
CA LEU A 150 -0.19 23.13 -11.99
C LEU A 150 -0.63 21.74 -12.46
N LEU A 151 -0.93 21.62 -13.74
CA LEU A 151 -1.54 20.44 -14.35
C LEU A 151 -0.48 19.56 -15.04
N ALA A 152 -0.68 18.24 -15.03
CA ALA A 152 0.21 17.28 -15.66
C ALA A 152 -0.50 16.33 -16.64
N PHE A 153 -1.67 15.82 -16.32
CA PHE A 153 -2.47 14.88 -17.12
C PHE A 153 -1.63 13.75 -17.71
N ARG A 154 -1.00 12.98 -16.84
CA ARG A 154 -0.12 11.88 -17.22
C ARG A 154 -0.30 10.64 -16.35
N ASN A 155 0.08 9.49 -16.89
CA ASN A 155 0.22 8.28 -16.05
C ASN A 155 1.21 8.54 -14.90
N ILE A 156 0.95 8.00 -13.71
CA ILE A 156 1.81 8.23 -12.53
C ILE A 156 3.25 7.76 -12.72
N HIS A 157 3.50 6.83 -13.63
CA HIS A 157 4.84 6.29 -13.93
C HIS A 157 5.63 7.12 -14.95
N GLN A 158 4.99 8.11 -15.59
CA GLN A 158 5.57 8.98 -16.62
C GLN A 158 5.84 10.39 -16.09
N LEU A 159 6.41 11.24 -16.92
CA LEU A 159 6.63 12.67 -16.70
C LEU A 159 6.06 13.45 -17.88
N THR A 160 5.56 14.66 -17.62
CA THR A 160 5.09 15.58 -18.67
C THR A 160 6.20 16.56 -19.04
N HIS A 161 6.33 16.83 -20.32
CA HIS A 161 7.21 17.87 -20.85
C HIS A 161 6.42 18.83 -21.74
N ALA A 162 6.88 20.08 -21.83
CA ALA A 162 6.25 21.10 -22.66
C ALA A 162 6.06 20.60 -24.10
N ASN A 163 4.85 20.71 -24.61
CA ASN A 163 4.47 20.26 -25.95
C ASN A 163 3.37 21.15 -26.54
N SER A 164 3.10 21.02 -27.84
CA SER A 164 2.10 21.77 -28.57
C SER A 164 0.71 21.14 -28.59
N ASP A 165 0.56 19.92 -28.03
CA ASP A 165 -0.69 19.15 -28.11
C ASP A 165 -1.66 19.49 -26.98
N VAL A 166 -1.23 20.34 -26.02
CA VAL A 166 -2.03 20.77 -24.89
C VAL A 166 -3.22 21.62 -25.34
N HIS A 167 -4.41 21.29 -24.87
CA HIS A 167 -5.58 22.12 -25.05
C HIS A 167 -5.51 23.31 -24.10
N THR A 168 -5.51 24.52 -24.65
CA THR A 168 -5.41 25.76 -23.88
C THR A 168 -6.76 26.28 -23.38
N GLY A 169 -7.88 25.73 -23.85
CA GLY A 169 -9.23 26.16 -23.51
C GLY A 169 -9.64 25.80 -22.06
N PHE A 170 -10.71 26.45 -21.61
CA PHE A 170 -11.33 26.19 -20.31
C PHE A 170 -12.86 26.21 -20.41
N GLU A 171 -13.51 25.59 -19.43
CA GLU A 171 -14.96 25.62 -19.26
C GLU A 171 -15.31 26.44 -18.01
N THR A 172 -16.26 27.35 -18.12
CA THR A 172 -16.76 28.12 -16.95
C THR A 172 -17.84 27.34 -16.25
N VAL A 173 -17.71 27.19 -14.92
CA VAL A 173 -18.70 26.55 -14.06
C VAL A 173 -19.04 27.49 -12.88
N ASP A 174 -20.03 27.11 -12.06
CA ASP A 174 -20.41 27.91 -10.90
C ASP A 174 -19.23 28.14 -9.96
N ASN A 175 -18.87 29.41 -9.74
CA ASN A 175 -17.71 29.83 -8.94
C ASN A 175 -16.41 29.11 -9.28
N GLY A 176 -16.13 28.86 -10.58
CA GLY A 176 -14.95 28.11 -10.95
C GLY A 176 -14.75 27.90 -12.44
N VAL A 177 -13.75 27.06 -12.74
CA VAL A 177 -13.35 26.68 -14.10
C VAL A 177 -12.97 25.22 -14.19
N GLY A 178 -13.15 24.63 -15.37
CA GLY A 178 -12.72 23.27 -15.73
C GLY A 178 -11.66 23.27 -16.83
N PHE A 179 -10.75 22.28 -16.77
CA PHE A 179 -9.67 22.08 -17.73
C PHE A 179 -9.56 20.61 -18.15
N CYS A 180 -9.19 20.39 -19.41
CA CYS A 180 -8.80 19.08 -19.92
C CYS A 180 -7.62 19.26 -20.89
N MET A 181 -6.41 18.85 -20.47
CA MET A 181 -5.21 19.09 -21.28
C MET A 181 -5.15 18.28 -22.57
N TYR A 182 -5.68 17.05 -22.57
CA TYR A 182 -5.57 16.14 -23.71
C TYR A 182 -6.88 15.34 -23.91
N ASN A 183 -7.14 14.96 -25.15
CA ASN A 183 -8.28 14.11 -25.50
C ASN A 183 -8.23 12.76 -24.75
N GLY A 184 -9.39 12.27 -24.37
CA GLY A 184 -9.53 11.00 -23.67
C GLY A 184 -9.41 11.06 -22.15
N TYR A 185 -8.90 12.15 -21.60
CA TYR A 185 -8.88 12.37 -20.16
C TYR A 185 -10.22 12.91 -19.64
N THR A 186 -10.50 12.59 -18.38
CA THR A 186 -11.58 13.23 -17.63
C THR A 186 -11.17 14.67 -17.29
N PRO A 187 -12.05 15.67 -17.49
CA PRO A 187 -11.78 17.05 -17.06
C PRO A 187 -11.54 17.17 -15.55
N VAL A 188 -10.86 18.24 -15.15
CA VAL A 188 -10.70 18.62 -13.75
C VAL A 188 -11.30 20.00 -13.51
N TYR A 189 -12.15 20.13 -12.49
CA TYR A 189 -12.87 21.34 -12.14
C TYR A 189 -12.36 21.90 -10.82
N PHE A 190 -12.09 23.23 -10.81
CA PHE A 190 -11.70 24.01 -9.64
C PHE A 190 -12.86 24.93 -9.29
N GLN A 191 -13.51 24.74 -8.14
CA GLN A 191 -14.68 25.53 -7.71
C GLN A 191 -14.50 26.03 -6.28
N PHE A 192 -14.81 27.29 -6.06
CA PHE A 192 -14.78 27.91 -4.74
C PHE A 192 -16.18 28.02 -4.13
N SER A 193 -16.26 28.05 -2.81
CA SER A 193 -17.50 28.33 -2.06
C SER A 193 -17.92 29.81 -2.11
N ALA A 194 -17.18 30.64 -2.81
CA ALA A 194 -17.42 32.07 -3.01
C ALA A 194 -17.12 32.45 -4.46
N PRO A 195 -17.66 33.59 -4.96
CA PRO A 195 -17.33 34.07 -6.30
C PRO A 195 -15.83 34.18 -6.53
N VAL A 196 -15.38 33.75 -7.70
CA VAL A 196 -13.97 33.74 -8.12
C VAL A 196 -13.85 34.45 -9.48
N ASP A 197 -12.81 35.26 -9.63
CA ASP A 197 -12.39 35.84 -10.90
C ASP A 197 -11.32 34.93 -11.50
N TYR A 198 -11.42 34.61 -12.80
CA TYR A 198 -10.43 33.81 -13.51
C TYR A 198 -9.77 34.64 -14.61
N GLU A 199 -8.46 34.74 -14.51
CA GLU A 199 -7.62 35.35 -15.54
C GLU A 199 -6.92 34.26 -16.36
N HIS A 200 -7.22 34.19 -17.65
CA HIS A 200 -6.67 33.18 -18.56
C HIS A 200 -5.34 33.65 -19.14
N HIS A 201 -4.25 33.01 -18.73
CA HIS A 201 -2.90 33.26 -19.23
C HIS A 201 -2.09 31.95 -19.28
N PRO A 202 -2.45 31.05 -20.22
CA PRO A 202 -1.90 29.71 -20.26
C PRO A 202 -0.42 29.72 -20.64
N ASP A 203 0.40 29.01 -19.89
CA ASP A 203 1.83 28.85 -20.11
C ASP A 203 2.37 27.60 -19.45
N TRP A 204 3.55 27.14 -19.91
CA TRP A 204 4.26 26.06 -19.28
C TRP A 204 5.10 26.56 -18.10
N TYR A 205 5.05 25.78 -17.00
CA TYR A 205 5.84 25.98 -15.79
C TYR A 205 7.01 24.99 -15.80
N TYR A 206 8.20 25.46 -16.15
CA TYR A 206 9.32 24.65 -16.56
C TYR A 206 10.22 24.16 -15.44
N ASN A 207 10.91 23.01 -15.69
CA ASN A 207 12.07 22.53 -14.96
C ASN A 207 11.82 22.18 -13.49
N ILE A 208 10.67 21.66 -13.12
CA ILE A 208 10.44 21.05 -11.81
C ILE A 208 11.36 19.83 -11.67
N GLU A 209 12.01 19.69 -10.52
CA GLU A 209 12.94 18.59 -10.22
C GLU A 209 12.41 17.71 -9.08
N TYR A 210 12.42 16.40 -9.32
CA TYR A 210 12.07 15.36 -8.33
C TYR A 210 13.33 14.65 -7.84
N GLU A 211 13.87 15.09 -6.72
CA GLU A 211 15.13 14.62 -6.13
C GLU A 211 15.17 13.10 -5.91
N GLU A 212 14.07 12.51 -5.45
CA GLU A 212 13.99 11.08 -5.19
C GLU A 212 14.03 10.23 -6.46
N GLU A 213 13.54 10.72 -7.60
CA GLU A 213 13.67 10.02 -8.88
C GLU A 213 15.12 10.03 -9.36
N LEU A 214 15.82 11.18 -9.25
CA LEU A 214 17.24 11.29 -9.59
C LEU A 214 18.11 10.36 -8.72
N LYS A 215 17.86 10.28 -7.41
CA LYS A 215 18.56 9.34 -6.49
C LYS A 215 18.35 7.88 -6.87
N ARG A 216 17.21 7.57 -7.52
CA ARG A 216 16.85 6.23 -7.98
C ARG A 216 17.35 5.93 -9.39
N GLY A 217 18.05 6.87 -10.04
CA GLY A 217 18.60 6.71 -11.38
C GLY A 217 17.56 6.87 -12.51
N TYR A 218 16.44 7.54 -12.22
CA TYR A 218 15.41 7.85 -13.23
C TYR A 218 15.49 9.31 -13.67
N ASP A 219 14.80 9.64 -14.77
CA ASP A 219 14.48 11.03 -15.08
C ASP A 219 13.59 11.60 -13.96
N GLY A 220 13.96 12.77 -13.50
CA GLY A 220 13.29 13.49 -12.44
C GLY A 220 12.93 14.93 -12.79
N HIS A 221 12.85 15.29 -14.08
CA HIS A 221 12.52 16.65 -14.51
C HIS A 221 11.17 16.67 -15.21
N GLU A 222 10.32 17.62 -14.86
CA GLU A 222 8.97 17.76 -15.39
C GLU A 222 8.64 19.20 -15.70
N ASP A 223 7.84 19.43 -16.77
CA ASP A 223 7.18 20.70 -17.03
C ASP A 223 5.69 20.54 -16.77
N LEU A 224 5.09 21.52 -16.11
CA LEU A 224 3.68 21.51 -15.72
C LEU A 224 2.91 22.59 -16.46
N TRP A 225 1.66 22.32 -16.83
CA TRP A 225 0.80 23.30 -17.48
C TRP A 225 0.11 24.20 -16.47
N ARG A 226 0.23 25.51 -16.63
CA ARG A 226 -0.42 26.56 -15.84
C ARG A 226 -1.42 27.30 -16.71
N PRO A 227 -2.74 27.05 -16.57
CA PRO A 227 -3.76 27.63 -17.45
C PRO A 227 -4.09 29.10 -17.15
N GLY A 228 -3.84 29.57 -15.93
CA GLY A 228 -4.18 30.92 -15.48
C GLY A 228 -4.33 31.01 -13.97
N THR A 229 -4.87 32.14 -13.50
CA THR A 229 -5.02 32.47 -12.08
C THR A 229 -6.49 32.60 -11.68
N LEU A 230 -6.88 31.88 -10.62
CA LEU A 230 -8.17 32.04 -9.95
C LEU A 230 -8.00 32.92 -8.71
N THR A 231 -8.78 34.01 -8.59
CA THR A 231 -8.71 34.95 -7.47
C THR A 231 -10.03 34.97 -6.72
N ALA A 232 -10.03 34.48 -5.49
CA ALA A 232 -11.19 34.49 -4.59
C ALA A 232 -11.00 35.53 -3.48
N LYS A 233 -11.94 36.50 -3.37
CA LYS A 233 -11.98 37.45 -2.24
C LYS A 233 -12.57 36.74 -1.02
N VAL A 234 -11.85 36.80 0.10
CA VAL A 234 -12.27 36.16 1.33
C VAL A 234 -13.35 37.00 2.00
N LYS A 235 -14.55 36.45 2.11
CA LYS A 235 -15.68 37.04 2.84
C LYS A 235 -16.02 36.17 4.05
N GLY A 236 -15.57 36.57 5.22
CA GLY A 236 -15.81 35.80 6.46
C GLY A 236 -14.62 34.98 6.91
N LYS A 237 -14.85 33.92 7.71
CA LYS A 237 -13.81 33.15 8.34
C LYS A 237 -13.32 31.93 7.52
N GLU A 238 -14.09 31.48 6.57
CA GLU A 238 -13.81 30.22 5.86
C GLU A 238 -13.98 30.40 4.36
N LEU A 239 -13.07 29.80 3.62
CA LEU A 239 -13.13 29.65 2.16
C LEU A 239 -12.83 28.21 1.82
N TYR A 240 -13.59 27.64 0.90
CA TYR A 240 -13.38 26.27 0.43
C TYR A 240 -13.07 26.26 -1.06
N LEU A 241 -12.18 25.35 -1.47
CA LEU A 241 -11.87 25.03 -2.85
C LEU A 241 -12.07 23.54 -3.06
N THR A 242 -12.80 23.14 -4.11
CA THR A 242 -12.85 21.75 -4.56
C THR A 242 -12.05 21.57 -5.83
N ILE A 243 -11.42 20.40 -5.95
CA ILE A 243 -10.80 19.89 -7.17
C ILE A 243 -11.46 18.53 -7.45
N GLY A 244 -12.21 18.41 -8.54
CA GLY A 244 -13.00 17.21 -8.83
C GLY A 244 -13.11 16.92 -10.31
N THR A 245 -13.52 15.70 -10.66
CA THR A 245 -13.75 15.27 -12.05
C THR A 245 -15.11 15.69 -12.58
N GLU A 246 -15.99 16.21 -11.72
CA GLU A 246 -17.31 16.72 -12.06
C GLU A 246 -17.54 18.04 -11.34
N PRO A 247 -18.29 19.00 -11.93
CA PRO A 247 -18.69 20.21 -11.23
C PRO A 247 -19.71 19.88 -10.12
N MET A 248 -19.90 20.81 -9.18
CA MET A 248 -20.91 20.73 -8.13
C MET A 248 -21.51 22.10 -7.83
N ASP A 249 -22.61 22.11 -7.07
CA ASP A 249 -23.16 23.35 -6.52
C ASP A 249 -22.18 23.93 -5.49
N ALA A 250 -21.69 25.14 -5.74
CA ALA A 250 -20.73 25.83 -4.89
C ALA A 250 -21.25 26.08 -3.47
N ALA A 251 -22.57 26.24 -3.29
CA ALA A 251 -23.20 26.43 -1.98
C ALA A 251 -23.13 25.19 -1.07
N GLU A 252 -22.98 23.99 -1.65
CA GLU A 252 -22.91 22.72 -0.91
C GLU A 252 -21.49 22.35 -0.45
N ILE A 253 -20.44 23.03 -0.92
CA ILE A 253 -19.03 22.65 -0.66
C ILE A 253 -18.72 22.63 0.85
N ALA A 254 -19.13 23.63 1.61
CA ALA A 254 -18.86 23.72 3.05
C ALA A 254 -19.54 22.60 3.83
N LYS A 255 -20.78 22.29 3.46
CA LYS A 255 -21.56 21.19 4.06
C LYS A 255 -20.96 19.85 3.74
N LEU A 256 -20.51 19.64 2.49
CA LEU A 256 -19.81 18.42 2.05
C LEU A 256 -18.53 18.23 2.87
N TYR A 257 -17.66 19.24 3.00
CA TYR A 257 -16.46 19.16 3.83
C TYR A 257 -16.76 18.71 5.25
N THR A 258 -17.78 19.34 5.88
CA THR A 258 -18.15 19.05 7.27
C THR A 258 -18.66 17.61 7.44
N SER A 259 -19.44 17.11 6.49
CA SER A 259 -19.94 15.73 6.51
C SER A 259 -18.83 14.72 6.29
N GLU A 260 -17.91 14.99 5.36
CA GLU A 260 -16.78 14.12 5.05
C GLU A 260 -15.74 14.05 6.17
N ALA A 261 -15.47 15.17 6.85
CA ALA A 261 -14.57 15.20 8.01
C ALA A 261 -15.06 14.29 9.15
N LYS A 262 -16.38 14.18 9.37
CA LYS A 262 -16.98 13.31 10.39
C LYS A 262 -16.83 11.81 10.10
N LYS A 263 -16.63 11.43 8.83
CA LYS A 263 -16.45 10.02 8.42
C LYS A 263 -15.03 9.52 8.67
N ARG A 264 -14.07 10.39 8.99
CA ARG A 264 -12.65 10.04 9.10
C ARG A 264 -12.33 9.39 10.43
N THR A 265 -11.63 8.26 10.39
CA THR A 265 -11.06 7.64 11.58
C THR A 265 -9.95 8.53 12.14
N PRO A 266 -10.06 9.02 13.40
CA PRO A 266 -9.05 9.91 13.97
C PRO A 266 -7.73 9.16 14.29
N ARG A 267 -6.60 9.91 14.35
CA ARG A 267 -5.24 9.42 14.61
C ARG A 267 -4.76 9.81 16.01
N TYR A 268 -5.45 9.33 17.05
CA TYR A 268 -5.13 9.71 18.44
C TYR A 268 -4.00 8.90 19.09
N ASN A 269 -3.66 7.75 18.50
CA ASN A 269 -2.63 6.85 18.99
C ASN A 269 -2.21 5.88 17.87
N PHE A 270 -1.19 5.06 18.15
CA PHE A 270 -0.68 4.05 17.25
C PHE A 270 -1.77 3.15 16.63
N ALA A 271 -2.65 2.60 17.46
CA ALA A 271 -3.70 1.69 16.97
C ALA A 271 -4.71 2.39 16.05
N SER A 272 -5.09 3.62 16.36
CA SER A 272 -6.00 4.41 15.50
C SER A 272 -5.33 4.86 14.21
N CYS A 273 -4.02 5.12 14.21
CA CYS A 273 -3.24 5.36 12.99
C CYS A 273 -3.28 4.15 12.05
N LEU A 274 -3.04 2.94 12.58
CA LEU A 274 -3.12 1.71 11.79
C LEU A 274 -4.52 1.48 11.21
N LYS A 275 -5.59 1.76 11.97
CA LYS A 275 -6.97 1.68 11.46
C LYS A 275 -7.22 2.68 10.34
N ASN A 276 -6.77 3.93 10.51
CA ASN A 276 -6.88 4.96 9.48
C ASN A 276 -6.10 4.56 8.22
N ALA A 277 -4.88 4.02 8.37
CA ALA A 277 -4.09 3.52 7.25
C ALA A 277 -4.79 2.34 6.52
N ALA A 278 -5.39 1.42 7.26
CA ALA A 278 -6.14 0.29 6.68
C ALA A 278 -7.28 0.75 5.77
N GLU A 279 -8.00 1.80 6.15
CA GLU A 279 -9.10 2.36 5.35
C GLU A 279 -8.63 2.98 4.03
N GLN A 280 -7.38 3.43 3.94
CA GLN A 280 -6.83 4.06 2.74
C GLN A 280 -6.53 3.05 1.62
N PHE A 281 -6.34 1.76 1.96
CA PHE A 281 -6.08 0.72 0.95
C PHE A 281 -7.35 0.19 0.29
N ILE A 282 -8.53 0.44 0.85
CA ILE A 282 -9.80 -0.09 0.35
C ILE A 282 -10.35 0.84 -0.72
N VAL A 283 -10.51 0.31 -1.92
CA VAL A 283 -11.07 1.02 -3.07
C VAL A 283 -12.34 0.34 -3.54
N LYS A 284 -13.38 1.14 -3.80
CA LYS A 284 -14.66 0.69 -4.35
C LYS A 284 -14.96 1.47 -5.63
N ARG A 285 -14.95 0.78 -6.77
CA ARG A 285 -15.20 1.35 -8.10
C ARG A 285 -15.86 0.31 -9.00
N ASN A 286 -16.82 0.72 -9.83
CA ASN A 286 -17.49 -0.16 -10.80
C ASN A 286 -18.01 -1.47 -10.18
N ASP A 287 -18.70 -1.39 -9.05
CA ASP A 287 -19.25 -2.51 -8.25
C ASP A 287 -18.20 -3.51 -7.73
N ARG A 288 -16.91 -3.16 -7.80
CA ARG A 288 -15.80 -3.94 -7.24
C ARG A 288 -15.27 -3.29 -5.97
N THR A 289 -14.86 -4.14 -5.05
CA THR A 289 -14.13 -3.71 -3.85
C THR A 289 -12.77 -4.40 -3.85
N ASP A 290 -11.71 -3.63 -3.94
CA ASP A 290 -10.34 -4.10 -4.08
C ASP A 290 -9.42 -3.54 -2.97
N ILE A 291 -8.25 -4.15 -2.79
CA ILE A 291 -7.16 -3.64 -1.97
C ILE A 291 -6.06 -3.11 -2.89
N ILE A 292 -5.65 -1.87 -2.67
CA ILE A 292 -4.42 -1.32 -3.24
C ILE A 292 -3.24 -1.84 -2.41
N ALA A 293 -2.28 -2.49 -3.06
CA ALA A 293 -1.15 -3.11 -2.36
C ALA A 293 -0.26 -2.09 -1.65
N GLY A 294 -0.06 -0.91 -2.25
CA GLY A 294 0.75 0.14 -1.63
C GLY A 294 0.76 1.47 -2.38
N TYR A 295 0.91 2.54 -1.63
CA TYR A 295 1.00 3.90 -2.16
C TYR A 295 2.44 4.41 -2.13
N PRO A 296 2.85 5.18 -3.17
CA PRO A 296 2.01 5.76 -4.23
C PRO A 296 1.91 4.93 -5.52
N TRP A 297 2.71 3.88 -5.73
CA TRP A 297 2.87 3.30 -7.07
C TRP A 297 2.25 1.93 -7.32
N PHE A 298 1.94 1.14 -6.28
CA PHE A 298 1.30 -0.17 -6.50
C PHE A 298 -0.19 -0.03 -6.78
N GLY A 299 -0.70 -0.91 -7.63
CA GLY A 299 -2.12 -1.11 -7.87
C GLY A 299 -2.69 -2.26 -7.04
N ARG A 300 -3.64 -3.00 -7.61
CA ARG A 300 -4.14 -4.25 -7.08
C ARG A 300 -3.14 -5.39 -7.38
N TRP A 301 -2.81 -6.16 -6.34
CA TRP A 301 -1.97 -7.34 -6.41
C TRP A 301 -2.66 -8.50 -5.71
N GLY A 302 -2.71 -9.69 -6.36
CA GLY A 302 -3.45 -10.83 -5.83
C GLY A 302 -2.87 -11.36 -4.53
N ARG A 303 -1.56 -11.62 -4.49
CA ARG A 303 -0.85 -12.07 -3.29
C ARG A 303 -1.03 -11.12 -2.11
N ASP A 304 -0.75 -9.85 -2.34
CA ASP A 304 -0.83 -8.80 -1.32
C ASP A 304 -2.24 -8.67 -0.77
N THR A 305 -3.24 -8.74 -1.64
CA THR A 305 -4.65 -8.71 -1.25
C THR A 305 -4.95 -9.81 -0.24
N PHE A 306 -4.63 -11.07 -0.53
CA PHE A 306 -5.00 -12.18 0.34
C PHE A 306 -4.19 -12.23 1.64
N ILE A 307 -2.91 -11.84 1.62
CA ILE A 307 -2.10 -11.71 2.84
C ILE A 307 -2.63 -10.58 3.73
N ALA A 308 -2.99 -9.44 3.13
CA ALA A 308 -3.47 -8.27 3.86
C ALA A 308 -4.92 -8.38 4.34
N LEU A 309 -5.76 -9.14 3.63
CA LEU A 309 -7.21 -9.18 3.81
C LEU A 309 -7.65 -9.44 5.26
N PRO A 310 -7.13 -10.43 6.02
CA PRO A 310 -7.54 -10.64 7.41
C PRO A 310 -7.23 -9.45 8.33
N GLY A 311 -6.04 -8.85 8.17
CA GLY A 311 -5.60 -7.72 8.99
C GLY A 311 -6.35 -6.42 8.69
N LEU A 312 -6.64 -6.15 7.41
CA LEU A 312 -7.35 -4.94 6.99
C LEU A 312 -8.87 -5.01 7.21
N THR A 313 -9.42 -6.18 7.49
CA THR A 313 -10.87 -6.36 7.63
C THR A 313 -11.27 -7.00 8.97
N LEU A 314 -10.94 -8.26 9.21
CA LEU A 314 -11.34 -9.01 10.41
C LEU A 314 -10.77 -8.40 11.69
N ALA A 315 -9.48 -8.02 11.67
CA ALA A 315 -8.83 -7.43 12.84
C ALA A 315 -9.40 -6.07 13.26
N ILE A 316 -10.14 -5.40 12.38
CA ILE A 316 -10.82 -4.12 12.66
C ILE A 316 -12.35 -4.25 12.70
N GLY A 317 -12.88 -5.49 12.70
CA GLY A 317 -14.30 -5.79 12.85
C GLY A 317 -15.16 -5.57 11.61
N LYS A 318 -14.56 -5.47 10.40
CA LYS A 318 -15.28 -5.25 9.13
C LYS A 318 -15.50 -6.56 8.37
N ILE A 319 -16.32 -7.47 8.92
CA ILE A 319 -16.51 -8.83 8.38
C ILE A 319 -17.12 -8.83 6.98
N SER A 320 -18.14 -7.99 6.70
CA SER A 320 -18.76 -7.90 5.37
C SER A 320 -17.76 -7.46 4.30
N LEU A 321 -16.84 -6.58 4.66
CA LEU A 321 -15.81 -6.11 3.74
C LEU A 321 -14.84 -7.23 3.32
N PHE A 322 -14.57 -8.19 4.21
CA PHE A 322 -13.80 -9.38 3.85
C PHE A 322 -14.50 -10.16 2.73
N GLU A 323 -15.80 -10.42 2.87
CA GLU A 323 -16.58 -11.15 1.85
C GLU A 323 -16.65 -10.36 0.54
N GLU A 324 -16.90 -9.05 0.58
CA GLU A 324 -16.94 -8.19 -0.62
C GLU A 324 -15.64 -8.26 -1.43
N ILE A 325 -14.49 -8.18 -0.77
CA ILE A 325 -13.18 -8.23 -1.43
C ILE A 325 -12.89 -9.64 -1.95
N ALA A 326 -13.17 -10.69 -1.17
CA ALA A 326 -12.98 -12.06 -1.59
C ALA A 326 -13.82 -12.36 -2.84
N ASP A 327 -15.10 -11.98 -2.86
CA ASP A 327 -16.02 -12.17 -3.98
C ASP A 327 -15.57 -11.37 -5.22
N SER A 328 -15.08 -10.14 -5.04
CA SER A 328 -14.51 -9.31 -6.10
C SER A 328 -13.28 -9.97 -6.76
N MET A 329 -12.41 -10.59 -5.96
CA MET A 329 -11.23 -11.29 -6.47
C MET A 329 -11.59 -12.60 -7.19
N ILE A 330 -12.57 -13.36 -6.70
CA ILE A 330 -13.03 -14.62 -7.31
C ILE A 330 -13.50 -14.42 -8.75
N ALA A 331 -14.08 -13.27 -9.07
CA ALA A 331 -14.51 -12.94 -10.43
C ALA A 331 -13.37 -12.96 -11.48
N ASP A 332 -12.12 -12.81 -11.03
CA ASP A 332 -10.93 -12.84 -11.88
C ASP A 332 -10.17 -14.18 -11.83
N LEU A 333 -10.71 -15.20 -11.14
CA LEU A 333 -10.07 -16.52 -11.06
C LEU A 333 -10.08 -17.21 -12.44
N LYS A 334 -8.89 -17.60 -12.91
CA LYS A 334 -8.72 -18.29 -14.19
C LYS A 334 -7.77 -19.45 -14.03
N ASP A 335 -8.18 -20.65 -14.48
CA ASP A 335 -7.36 -21.87 -14.45
C ASP A 335 -6.74 -22.16 -13.07
N GLY A 336 -7.47 -21.85 -11.97
CA GLY A 336 -7.03 -22.02 -10.60
C GLY A 336 -6.07 -20.95 -10.09
N LEU A 337 -5.78 -19.90 -10.86
CA LEU A 337 -4.89 -18.80 -10.51
C LEU A 337 -5.64 -17.47 -10.40
N PHE A 338 -5.16 -16.60 -9.52
CA PHE A 338 -5.57 -15.20 -9.47
C PHE A 338 -4.57 -14.30 -10.18
N PRO A 339 -5.02 -13.17 -10.75
CA PRO A 339 -4.08 -12.17 -11.25
C PRO A 339 -3.12 -11.73 -10.13
N ASN A 340 -1.81 -11.85 -10.37
CA ASN A 340 -0.84 -11.27 -9.45
C ASN A 340 -0.78 -9.75 -9.61
N ILE A 341 -0.78 -9.28 -10.86
CA ILE A 341 -0.77 -7.85 -11.21
C ILE A 341 -1.86 -7.59 -12.25
N GLY A 342 -2.51 -6.42 -12.19
CA GLY A 342 -3.44 -5.95 -13.20
C GLY A 342 -4.84 -6.54 -13.05
N ALA A 343 -5.67 -6.28 -14.06
CA ALA A 343 -7.05 -6.77 -14.18
C ALA A 343 -7.44 -6.88 -15.66
N GLY A 344 -8.47 -7.66 -15.97
CA GLY A 344 -8.97 -7.85 -17.35
C GLY A 344 -7.88 -8.34 -18.29
N ASP A 345 -7.76 -7.74 -19.47
CA ASP A 345 -6.80 -8.14 -20.51
C ASP A 345 -5.33 -7.92 -20.13
N ASN A 346 -5.08 -7.04 -19.15
CA ASN A 346 -3.74 -6.73 -18.64
C ASN A 346 -3.36 -7.57 -17.41
N ALA A 347 -4.16 -8.58 -17.06
CA ALA A 347 -3.93 -9.43 -15.91
C ALA A 347 -2.76 -10.40 -16.14
N SER A 348 -1.81 -10.46 -15.19
CA SER A 348 -0.70 -11.40 -15.18
C SER A 348 -0.91 -12.49 -14.13
N TYR A 349 -0.96 -13.75 -14.57
CA TYR A 349 -1.20 -14.94 -13.72
C TYR A 349 0.12 -15.63 -13.36
N ASN A 350 1.08 -14.88 -12.82
CA ASN A 350 2.44 -15.33 -12.52
C ASN A 350 2.72 -15.50 -11.02
N SER A 351 1.76 -16.02 -10.28
CA SER A 351 1.89 -16.26 -8.83
C SER A 351 1.42 -17.67 -8.46
N VAL A 352 2.31 -18.45 -7.84
CA VAL A 352 1.99 -19.78 -7.29
C VAL A 352 1.43 -19.71 -5.87
N ASP A 353 1.61 -18.62 -5.17
CA ASP A 353 1.23 -18.48 -3.76
C ASP A 353 -0.14 -17.80 -3.55
N ALA A 354 -0.56 -16.87 -4.42
CA ALA A 354 -1.80 -16.12 -4.24
C ALA A 354 -3.05 -17.00 -4.04
N PRO A 355 -3.31 -18.07 -4.83
CA PRO A 355 -4.45 -18.96 -4.59
C PRO A 355 -4.39 -19.69 -3.24
N LEU A 356 -3.20 -20.06 -2.80
CA LEU A 356 -3.01 -20.72 -1.51
C LEU A 356 -3.21 -19.74 -0.34
N TRP A 357 -2.78 -18.48 -0.51
CA TRP A 357 -3.07 -17.40 0.44
C TRP A 357 -4.56 -17.05 0.50
N PHE A 358 -5.28 -17.12 -0.61
CA PHE A 358 -6.74 -17.01 -0.62
C PHE A 358 -7.38 -18.05 0.31
N ILE A 359 -7.02 -19.34 0.15
CA ILE A 359 -7.55 -20.41 1.01
C ILE A 359 -7.14 -20.19 2.48
N ARG A 360 -5.89 -19.73 2.74
CA ARG A 360 -5.45 -19.38 4.09
C ARG A 360 -6.25 -18.21 4.69
N SER A 361 -6.57 -17.20 3.91
CA SER A 361 -7.40 -16.09 4.38
C SER A 361 -8.83 -16.53 4.70
N LEU A 362 -9.42 -17.44 3.89
CA LEU A 362 -10.69 -18.08 4.20
C LEU A 362 -10.65 -18.92 5.49
N GLN A 363 -9.53 -19.59 5.77
CA GLN A 363 -9.34 -20.33 7.02
C GLN A 363 -9.36 -19.39 8.24
N ILE A 364 -8.70 -18.23 8.17
CA ILE A 364 -8.74 -17.21 9.23
C ILE A 364 -10.16 -16.63 9.39
N TYR A 365 -10.85 -16.39 8.28
CA TYR A 365 -12.25 -15.97 8.29
C TYR A 365 -13.13 -17.03 8.95
N PHE A 366 -12.92 -18.32 8.64
CA PHE A 366 -13.63 -19.43 9.26
C PHE A 366 -13.42 -19.48 10.77
N ASP A 367 -12.18 -19.37 11.24
CA ASP A 367 -11.86 -19.37 12.68
C ASP A 367 -12.60 -18.24 13.43
N HIS A 368 -12.88 -17.13 12.73
CA HIS A 368 -13.62 -16.00 13.29
C HIS A 368 -15.14 -16.18 13.29
N VAL A 369 -15.73 -16.74 12.22
CA VAL A 369 -17.19 -16.85 12.06
C VAL A 369 -17.76 -18.22 12.43
N ASN A 370 -16.96 -19.28 12.41
CA ASN A 370 -17.26 -20.67 12.77
C ASN A 370 -18.56 -21.23 12.12
N LYS A 371 -18.68 -21.10 10.80
CA LYS A 371 -19.83 -21.58 10.01
C LYS A 371 -19.37 -22.47 8.85
N PRO A 372 -18.89 -23.72 9.10
CA PRO A 372 -18.24 -24.55 8.09
C PRO A 372 -19.11 -24.83 6.87
N ARG A 373 -20.39 -25.21 7.08
CA ARG A 373 -21.32 -25.51 5.96
C ARG A 373 -21.59 -24.29 5.07
N LYS A 374 -21.80 -23.11 5.70
CA LYS A 374 -22.01 -21.86 4.93
C LYS A 374 -20.78 -21.53 4.09
N LEU A 375 -19.59 -21.70 4.66
CA LEU A 375 -18.34 -21.44 3.96
C LEU A 375 -18.15 -22.40 2.78
N TRP A 376 -18.36 -23.72 2.99
CA TRP A 376 -18.25 -24.70 1.91
C TRP A 376 -19.27 -24.47 0.81
N THR A 377 -20.54 -24.14 1.15
CA THR A 377 -21.55 -23.78 0.17
C THR A 377 -21.17 -22.56 -0.66
N LYS A 378 -20.53 -21.55 -0.04
CA LYS A 378 -20.18 -20.30 -0.72
C LYS A 378 -18.89 -20.42 -1.54
N TYR A 379 -17.84 -21.02 -0.96
CA TYR A 379 -16.49 -21.00 -1.54
C TYR A 379 -15.93 -22.39 -1.89
N GLY A 380 -16.68 -23.47 -1.63
CA GLY A 380 -16.22 -24.83 -1.86
C GLY A 380 -15.83 -25.11 -3.31
N ASP A 381 -16.62 -24.65 -4.26
CA ASP A 381 -16.34 -24.84 -5.70
C ASP A 381 -15.07 -24.09 -6.14
N VAL A 382 -14.84 -22.89 -5.61
CA VAL A 382 -13.62 -22.12 -5.86
C VAL A 382 -12.39 -22.82 -5.26
N ILE A 383 -12.51 -23.33 -4.04
CA ILE A 383 -11.45 -24.12 -3.40
C ILE A 383 -11.14 -25.37 -4.22
N LYS A 384 -12.16 -26.12 -4.65
CA LYS A 384 -12.01 -27.30 -5.51
C LYS A 384 -11.32 -26.95 -6.83
N GLN A 385 -11.75 -25.88 -7.50
CA GLN A 385 -11.13 -25.41 -8.74
C GLN A 385 -9.63 -25.13 -8.58
N ILE A 386 -9.24 -24.44 -7.51
CA ILE A 386 -7.83 -24.15 -7.22
C ILE A 386 -7.05 -25.45 -6.95
N LEU A 387 -7.57 -26.31 -6.08
CA LEU A 387 -6.89 -27.55 -5.72
C LEU A 387 -6.74 -28.50 -6.91
N CYS A 388 -7.78 -28.66 -7.75
CA CYS A 388 -7.72 -29.48 -8.97
C CYS A 388 -6.70 -28.93 -9.97
N ALA A 389 -6.67 -27.62 -10.19
CA ALA A 389 -5.69 -27.00 -11.09
C ALA A 389 -4.26 -27.24 -10.63
N TYR A 390 -3.98 -27.19 -9.34
CA TYR A 390 -2.65 -27.50 -8.78
C TYR A 390 -2.30 -28.98 -8.87
N ARG A 391 -3.28 -29.88 -8.67
CA ARG A 391 -3.08 -31.31 -8.79
C ARG A 391 -2.83 -31.73 -10.24
N ASP A 392 -3.68 -31.28 -11.14
CA ASP A 392 -3.73 -31.75 -12.53
C ASP A 392 -2.75 -30.98 -13.44
N GLY A 393 -2.27 -29.85 -12.99
CA GLY A 393 -1.33 -28.95 -13.70
C GLY A 393 -2.03 -27.72 -14.27
N THR A 394 -1.38 -26.56 -14.12
CA THR A 394 -1.82 -25.26 -14.65
C THR A 394 -0.62 -24.46 -15.19
N MET A 395 -0.83 -23.18 -15.51
CA MET A 395 0.22 -22.31 -16.07
C MET A 395 1.51 -22.34 -15.25
N ASN A 396 2.62 -21.97 -15.87
CA ASN A 396 3.94 -21.79 -15.21
C ASN A 396 4.52 -23.08 -14.58
N ASN A 397 4.19 -24.25 -15.12
CA ASN A 397 4.59 -25.55 -14.57
C ASN A 397 4.11 -25.81 -13.14
N ILE A 398 3.05 -25.16 -12.71
CA ILE A 398 2.47 -25.44 -11.39
C ILE A 398 1.72 -26.77 -11.48
N ARG A 399 2.22 -27.79 -10.80
CA ARG A 399 1.60 -29.12 -10.78
C ARG A 399 2.00 -29.93 -9.55
N MET A 400 1.17 -30.87 -9.17
CA MET A 400 1.52 -31.87 -8.17
C MET A 400 2.42 -32.96 -8.78
N LEU A 401 3.46 -33.32 -8.05
CA LEU A 401 4.32 -34.46 -8.36
C LEU A 401 3.70 -35.77 -7.80
N GLU A 402 4.21 -36.94 -8.24
CA GLU A 402 3.74 -38.25 -7.77
C GLU A 402 3.84 -38.41 -6.25
N ASN A 403 4.78 -37.74 -5.60
CA ASN A 403 4.95 -37.76 -4.14
C ASN A 403 4.03 -36.78 -3.38
N GLY A 404 3.13 -36.08 -4.08
CA GLY A 404 2.15 -35.15 -3.54
C GLY A 404 2.65 -33.70 -3.37
N LEU A 405 3.92 -33.40 -3.61
CA LEU A 405 4.48 -32.05 -3.53
C LEU A 405 4.10 -31.23 -4.77
N ILE A 406 3.97 -29.91 -4.60
CA ILE A 406 3.82 -28.97 -5.71
C ILE A 406 5.20 -28.56 -6.24
N TYR A 407 5.35 -28.71 -7.54
CA TYR A 407 6.44 -28.14 -8.34
C TYR A 407 5.93 -26.91 -9.07
N ALA A 408 6.73 -25.84 -9.11
CA ALA A 408 6.40 -24.64 -9.85
C ALA A 408 7.65 -23.94 -10.39
N GLY A 409 7.51 -23.27 -11.55
CA GLY A 409 8.58 -22.46 -12.12
C GLY A 409 9.19 -23.00 -13.38
N GLY A 410 10.20 -22.29 -13.84
CA GLY A 410 10.98 -22.55 -15.06
C GLY A 410 11.97 -21.42 -15.31
N PRO A 411 12.77 -21.52 -16.38
CA PRO A 411 13.77 -20.49 -16.69
C PRO A 411 13.16 -19.09 -16.80
N GLY A 412 13.71 -18.13 -16.06
CA GLY A 412 13.25 -16.73 -16.07
C GLY A 412 11.97 -16.43 -15.29
N LEU A 413 11.32 -17.44 -14.69
CA LEU A 413 10.10 -17.25 -13.92
C LEU A 413 10.39 -17.01 -12.42
N ALA A 414 9.72 -16.02 -11.84
CA ALA A 414 9.70 -15.73 -10.41
C ALA A 414 8.23 -15.74 -9.97
N LEU A 415 7.78 -16.84 -9.35
CA LEU A 415 6.35 -17.10 -9.09
C LEU A 415 5.95 -16.94 -7.62
N THR A 416 6.93 -16.80 -6.71
CA THR A 416 6.70 -16.62 -5.28
C THR A 416 6.79 -15.13 -4.90
N TRP A 417 6.59 -14.79 -3.63
CA TRP A 417 6.73 -13.42 -3.16
C TRP A 417 8.15 -12.82 -3.34
N MET A 418 9.17 -13.67 -3.56
CA MET A 418 10.53 -13.25 -3.90
C MET A 418 10.69 -13.14 -5.43
N ASP A 419 10.03 -12.15 -6.04
CA ASP A 419 9.79 -12.06 -7.48
C ASP A 419 10.60 -10.97 -8.21
N ALA A 420 11.62 -10.39 -7.58
CA ALA A 420 12.50 -9.43 -8.23
C ALA A 420 13.26 -10.03 -9.42
N ILE A 421 13.23 -9.33 -10.55
CA ILE A 421 13.90 -9.73 -11.80
C ILE A 421 14.84 -8.62 -12.26
N VAL A 422 16.10 -8.98 -12.53
CA VAL A 422 17.10 -8.06 -13.09
C VAL A 422 17.61 -8.64 -14.42
N ASN A 423 17.54 -7.85 -15.48
CA ASN A 423 17.95 -8.26 -16.84
C ASN A 423 17.31 -9.58 -17.31
N GLY A 424 16.02 -9.76 -17.01
CA GLY A 424 15.25 -10.95 -17.38
C GLY A 424 15.57 -12.22 -16.57
N ARG A 425 16.31 -12.10 -15.46
CA ARG A 425 16.65 -13.21 -14.58
C ARG A 425 16.15 -12.96 -13.16
N PRO A 426 15.47 -13.94 -12.54
CA PRO A 426 15.14 -13.86 -11.12
C PRO A 426 16.40 -13.61 -10.27
N VAL A 427 16.34 -12.63 -9.37
CA VAL A 427 17.42 -12.38 -8.39
C VAL A 427 17.47 -13.52 -7.37
N THR A 428 16.31 -14.04 -7.01
CA THR A 428 16.14 -15.16 -6.08
C THR A 428 15.47 -16.31 -6.82
N PRO A 429 16.23 -17.10 -7.63
CA PRO A 429 15.66 -18.22 -8.36
C PRO A 429 15.14 -19.29 -7.40
N ARG A 430 13.89 -19.70 -7.58
CA ARG A 430 13.22 -20.68 -6.70
C ARG A 430 12.36 -21.66 -7.51
N THR A 431 12.84 -22.08 -8.69
CA THR A 431 12.20 -23.13 -9.49
C THR A 431 12.29 -24.45 -8.74
N GLY A 432 11.20 -25.22 -8.71
CA GLY A 432 11.15 -26.52 -8.03
C GLY A 432 10.03 -26.61 -7.00
N CYS A 433 10.26 -27.31 -5.91
CA CYS A 433 9.39 -27.40 -4.75
C CYS A 433 9.81 -26.36 -3.71
N GLN A 434 9.05 -25.28 -3.55
CA GLN A 434 9.29 -24.24 -2.55
C GLN A 434 8.66 -24.63 -1.20
N VAL A 435 9.36 -24.36 -0.10
CA VAL A 435 8.97 -24.84 1.24
C VAL A 435 7.64 -24.28 1.71
N GLU A 436 7.42 -22.98 1.55
CA GLU A 436 6.16 -22.32 1.95
C GLU A 436 4.98 -22.73 1.05
N ILE A 437 5.23 -22.91 -0.25
CA ILE A 437 4.19 -23.32 -1.20
C ILE A 437 3.68 -24.71 -0.85
N ASN A 438 4.57 -25.63 -0.56
CA ASN A 438 4.21 -26.99 -0.21
C ASN A 438 3.53 -27.08 1.17
N ALA A 439 3.94 -26.23 2.11
CA ALA A 439 3.25 -26.15 3.40
C ALA A 439 1.85 -25.53 3.26
N LEU A 440 1.69 -24.44 2.49
CA LEU A 440 0.39 -23.82 2.21
C LEU A 440 -0.54 -24.79 1.44
N TRP A 441 0.01 -25.56 0.49
CA TRP A 441 -0.71 -26.59 -0.24
C TRP A 441 -1.29 -27.65 0.71
N TYR A 442 -0.46 -28.24 1.58
CA TYR A 442 -0.93 -29.20 2.57
C TYR A 442 -1.99 -28.61 3.49
N ASN A 443 -1.76 -27.39 4.00
CA ASN A 443 -2.74 -26.69 4.82
C ASN A 443 -4.07 -26.45 4.08
N ALA A 444 -4.02 -26.08 2.80
CA ALA A 444 -5.20 -25.85 1.99
C ALA A 444 -6.04 -27.13 1.82
N ILE A 445 -5.40 -28.28 1.53
CA ILE A 445 -6.10 -29.57 1.41
C ILE A 445 -6.72 -29.96 2.76
N LYS A 446 -5.96 -29.86 3.86
CA LYS A 446 -6.47 -30.23 5.19
C LYS A 446 -7.65 -29.38 5.62
N PHE A 447 -7.60 -28.07 5.38
CA PHE A 447 -8.72 -27.17 5.66
C PHE A 447 -9.94 -27.48 4.77
N ALA A 448 -9.74 -27.73 3.48
CA ALA A 448 -10.83 -28.14 2.58
C ALA A 448 -11.49 -29.45 3.04
N LEU A 449 -10.69 -30.44 3.46
CA LEU A 449 -11.21 -31.70 4.01
C LEU A 449 -12.06 -31.50 5.27
N ASP A 450 -11.68 -30.61 6.19
CA ASP A 450 -12.49 -30.31 7.38
C ASP A 450 -13.83 -29.66 7.04
N LEU A 451 -13.84 -28.75 6.07
CA LEU A 451 -15.08 -28.15 5.54
C LEU A 451 -15.97 -29.19 4.84
N ALA A 452 -15.37 -30.05 4.01
CA ALA A 452 -16.05 -31.12 3.28
C ALA A 452 -16.67 -32.15 4.24
N ARG A 453 -15.97 -32.56 5.32
CA ARG A 453 -16.51 -33.44 6.38
C ARG A 453 -17.74 -32.82 7.03
N SER A 454 -17.66 -31.53 7.41
CA SER A 454 -18.77 -30.81 8.01
C SER A 454 -19.99 -30.70 7.08
N SER A 455 -19.74 -30.70 5.77
CA SER A 455 -20.75 -30.58 4.70
C SER A 455 -21.17 -31.93 4.11
N ARG A 456 -20.53 -33.04 4.53
CA ARG A 456 -20.77 -34.42 4.05
C ARG A 456 -20.47 -34.61 2.55
N ASP A 457 -19.49 -33.92 2.02
CA ASP A 457 -19.01 -34.07 0.64
C ASP A 457 -18.09 -35.30 0.53
N LYS A 458 -18.70 -36.48 0.34
CA LYS A 458 -17.99 -37.75 0.34
C LYS A 458 -17.05 -37.93 -0.85
N GLU A 459 -17.42 -37.41 -2.00
CA GLU A 459 -16.61 -37.49 -3.22
C GLU A 459 -15.27 -36.76 -3.01
N PHE A 460 -15.33 -35.51 -2.55
CA PHE A 460 -14.12 -34.76 -2.23
C PHE A 460 -13.24 -35.44 -1.18
N LEU A 461 -13.85 -36.00 -0.14
CA LEU A 461 -13.10 -36.72 0.91
C LEU A 461 -12.36 -37.94 0.31
N THR A 462 -13.03 -38.75 -0.53
CA THR A 462 -12.44 -39.94 -1.14
C THR A 462 -11.25 -39.60 -2.01
N ASP A 463 -11.33 -38.51 -2.77
CA ASP A 463 -10.28 -38.13 -3.72
C ASP A 463 -9.08 -37.47 -3.05
N TRP A 464 -9.29 -36.72 -1.97
CA TRP A 464 -8.27 -35.84 -1.40
C TRP A 464 -7.61 -36.31 -0.11
N GLU A 465 -8.29 -37.17 0.70
CA GLU A 465 -7.68 -37.73 1.92
C GLU A 465 -6.38 -38.50 1.65
N PRO A 466 -6.30 -39.36 0.61
CA PRO A 466 -5.08 -40.14 0.35
C PRO A 466 -3.82 -39.30 0.15
N ILE A 467 -3.94 -38.11 -0.47
CA ILE A 467 -2.81 -37.20 -0.72
C ILE A 467 -2.17 -36.75 0.61
N THR A 468 -2.97 -36.62 1.67
CA THR A 468 -2.48 -36.06 2.96
C THR A 468 -1.82 -37.08 3.86
N VAL A 469 -1.99 -38.38 3.63
CA VAL A 469 -1.57 -39.46 4.56
C VAL A 469 -0.05 -39.46 4.75
N ASN A 470 0.71 -39.51 3.69
CA ASN A 470 2.18 -39.59 3.73
C ASN A 470 2.85 -38.22 3.55
N PHE A 471 2.08 -37.16 3.31
CA PHE A 471 2.63 -35.84 3.00
C PHE A 471 3.60 -35.30 4.06
N PRO A 472 3.36 -35.39 5.38
CA PRO A 472 4.29 -34.90 6.39
C PRO A 472 5.64 -35.61 6.36
N ALA A 473 5.66 -36.93 6.07
CA ALA A 473 6.90 -37.67 5.92
C ALA A 473 7.68 -37.23 4.69
N VAL A 474 7.01 -37.16 3.54
CA VAL A 474 7.60 -36.67 2.27
C VAL A 474 8.14 -35.25 2.43
N PHE A 475 7.36 -34.35 3.01
CA PHE A 475 7.77 -32.96 3.24
C PHE A 475 9.04 -32.87 4.10
N LYS A 476 9.07 -33.64 5.20
CA LYS A 476 10.22 -33.67 6.09
C LYS A 476 11.46 -34.23 5.38
N ASP A 477 11.35 -35.32 4.65
CA ASP A 477 12.47 -35.94 3.94
C ASP A 477 13.00 -35.05 2.80
N THR A 478 12.13 -34.28 2.19
CA THR A 478 12.49 -33.33 1.12
C THR A 478 13.21 -32.11 1.68
N PHE A 479 12.65 -31.45 2.71
CA PHE A 479 13.11 -30.13 3.12
C PHE A 479 13.97 -30.10 4.38
N TRP A 480 13.80 -31.06 5.33
CA TRP A 480 14.51 -31.00 6.59
C TRP A 480 15.95 -31.50 6.48
N SER A 481 16.90 -30.71 6.98
CA SER A 481 18.27 -31.15 7.21
C SER A 481 18.54 -31.37 8.68
N LYS A 482 18.98 -32.59 9.03
CA LYS A 482 19.41 -32.90 10.40
C LYS A 482 20.71 -32.20 10.77
N GLU A 483 21.60 -32.02 9.81
CA GLU A 483 22.91 -31.38 9.96
C GLU A 483 22.73 -29.87 10.19
N MET A 484 21.95 -29.19 9.32
CA MET A 484 21.72 -27.74 9.39
C MET A 484 20.74 -27.35 10.49
N GLY A 485 19.81 -28.26 10.86
CA GLY A 485 18.81 -28.02 11.89
C GLY A 485 17.66 -27.09 11.47
N TYR A 486 17.40 -26.97 10.16
CA TYR A 486 16.28 -26.20 9.59
C TYR A 486 15.85 -26.74 8.22
N LEU A 487 14.83 -26.12 7.61
CA LEU A 487 14.26 -26.50 6.32
C LEU A 487 15.00 -25.82 5.16
N ALA A 488 15.25 -26.57 4.08
CA ALA A 488 15.67 -25.99 2.80
C ALA A 488 14.61 -24.98 2.31
N ASP A 489 15.05 -23.92 1.65
CA ASP A 489 14.17 -22.88 1.09
C ASP A 489 13.39 -23.40 -0.12
N TYR A 490 14.06 -24.14 -1.00
CA TYR A 490 13.44 -24.90 -2.08
C TYR A 490 14.29 -26.10 -2.48
N VAL A 491 13.69 -27.02 -3.24
CA VAL A 491 14.32 -28.24 -3.75
C VAL A 491 13.97 -28.41 -5.23
N ASP A 492 14.98 -28.64 -6.08
CA ASP A 492 14.82 -28.94 -7.50
C ASP A 492 15.64 -30.19 -7.86
N GLY A 493 14.98 -31.33 -8.06
CA GLY A 493 15.63 -32.62 -8.17
C GLY A 493 16.46 -32.94 -6.92
N ASP A 494 17.77 -33.17 -7.12
CA ASP A 494 18.70 -33.46 -6.03
C ASP A 494 19.28 -32.20 -5.36
N TYR A 495 19.07 -31.04 -5.96
CA TYR A 495 19.55 -29.77 -5.40
C TYR A 495 18.63 -29.27 -4.28
N LYS A 496 19.23 -28.95 -3.13
CA LYS A 496 18.54 -28.33 -1.98
C LYS A 496 19.19 -27.01 -1.62
N ASN A 497 18.41 -25.92 -1.65
CA ASN A 497 18.90 -24.61 -1.23
C ASN A 497 18.73 -24.42 0.27
N PHE A 498 19.84 -24.23 0.99
CA PHE A 498 19.86 -24.04 2.45
C PHE A 498 20.17 -22.60 2.87
N GLN A 499 19.93 -21.61 2.00
CA GLN A 499 19.95 -20.21 2.44
C GLN A 499 18.92 -19.99 3.54
N VAL A 500 19.34 -19.34 4.64
CA VAL A 500 18.43 -19.04 5.75
C VAL A 500 17.53 -17.89 5.35
N ARG A 501 16.30 -18.24 4.95
CA ARG A 501 15.24 -17.34 4.50
C ARG A 501 13.98 -17.50 5.35
N PRO A 502 13.09 -16.48 5.37
CA PRO A 502 11.90 -16.50 6.23
C PRO A 502 10.82 -17.49 5.76
N ASN A 503 10.95 -18.10 4.58
CA ASN A 503 9.91 -18.97 3.99
C ASN A 503 9.61 -20.20 4.86
N MET A 504 10.60 -20.75 5.56
CA MET A 504 10.38 -21.83 6.53
C MET A 504 9.51 -21.41 7.71
N LEU A 505 9.45 -20.12 8.06
CA LEU A 505 8.56 -19.59 9.10
C LEU A 505 7.08 -19.72 8.69
N ILE A 506 6.78 -19.50 7.40
CA ILE A 506 5.41 -19.68 6.88
C ILE A 506 4.99 -21.14 7.09
N ALA A 507 5.86 -22.12 6.74
CA ALA A 507 5.57 -23.53 6.96
C ALA A 507 5.31 -23.87 8.44
N ALA A 508 6.04 -23.24 9.36
CA ALA A 508 5.87 -23.46 10.81
C ALA A 508 4.62 -22.78 11.41
N SER A 509 4.10 -21.74 10.76
CA SER A 509 3.00 -20.90 11.28
C SER A 509 1.59 -21.45 10.99
N LEU A 510 1.47 -22.41 10.06
CA LEU A 510 0.17 -22.88 9.58
C LEU A 510 -0.55 -23.77 10.61
N PRO A 511 -1.88 -23.69 10.73
CA PRO A 511 -2.67 -24.59 11.59
C PRO A 511 -2.47 -26.06 11.24
N PHE A 512 -2.52 -26.39 9.93
CA PHE A 512 -2.14 -27.71 9.43
C PHE A 512 -0.74 -27.67 8.85
N SER A 513 0.26 -27.54 9.74
CA SER A 513 1.67 -27.57 9.33
C SER A 513 2.13 -29.01 9.06
N PRO A 514 2.90 -29.27 7.99
CA PRO A 514 3.43 -30.61 7.71
C PRO A 514 4.63 -30.99 8.59
N ILE A 515 5.07 -30.16 9.53
CA ILE A 515 6.19 -30.43 10.44
C ILE A 515 5.72 -30.53 11.89
N SER A 516 6.47 -31.33 12.69
CA SER A 516 6.18 -31.55 14.10
C SER A 516 6.47 -30.32 14.96
N GLU A 517 5.88 -30.27 16.18
CA GLU A 517 6.07 -29.18 17.15
C GLU A 517 7.55 -28.92 17.45
N ARG A 518 8.35 -29.97 17.60
CA ARG A 518 9.79 -29.84 17.81
C ARG A 518 10.47 -29.13 16.62
N LEU A 519 10.08 -29.43 15.39
CA LEU A 519 10.66 -28.79 14.21
C LEU A 519 10.20 -27.34 14.08
N LYS A 520 8.93 -27.02 14.45
CA LYS A 520 8.47 -25.64 14.52
C LYS A 520 9.29 -24.81 15.50
N GLN A 521 9.61 -25.35 16.68
CA GLN A 521 10.49 -24.68 17.65
C GLN A 521 11.89 -24.39 17.10
N LEU A 522 12.48 -25.34 16.39
CA LEU A 522 13.81 -25.16 15.78
C LEU A 522 13.80 -24.13 14.65
N VAL A 523 12.78 -24.16 13.80
CA VAL A 523 12.57 -23.15 12.75
C VAL A 523 12.39 -21.76 13.35
N LEU A 524 11.50 -21.63 14.35
CA LEU A 524 11.26 -20.34 15.02
C LEU A 524 12.53 -19.81 15.67
N LYS A 525 13.30 -20.68 16.34
CA LYS A 525 14.60 -20.31 16.92
C LYS A 525 15.55 -19.78 15.84
N ARG A 526 15.71 -20.48 14.71
CA ARG A 526 16.58 -20.04 13.62
C ARG A 526 16.17 -18.68 13.07
N VAL A 527 14.87 -18.49 12.82
CA VAL A 527 14.33 -17.22 12.32
C VAL A 527 14.55 -16.07 13.32
N THR A 528 14.30 -16.31 14.58
CA THR A 528 14.46 -15.26 15.61
C THR A 528 15.93 -14.88 15.84
N GLU A 529 16.85 -15.83 15.74
CA GLU A 529 18.28 -15.58 15.93
C GLU A 529 18.96 -14.90 14.72
N GLU A 530 18.51 -15.15 13.50
CA GLU A 530 19.21 -14.67 12.30
C GLU A 530 18.43 -13.63 11.49
N LEU A 531 17.10 -13.69 11.49
CA LEU A 531 16.28 -12.86 10.60
C LEU A 531 15.45 -11.79 11.31
N LEU A 532 15.00 -12.03 12.55
CA LEU A 532 14.14 -11.09 13.27
C LEU A 532 14.94 -9.86 13.73
N VAL A 533 14.43 -8.68 13.40
CA VAL A 533 14.96 -7.39 13.83
C VAL A 533 13.82 -6.47 14.28
N ASP A 534 14.16 -5.25 14.68
CA ASP A 534 13.21 -4.29 15.26
C ASP A 534 12.02 -3.94 14.35
N LYS A 535 12.18 -4.04 13.04
CA LYS A 535 11.18 -3.60 12.05
C LYS A 535 10.56 -4.75 11.24
N GLY A 536 10.80 -5.99 11.63
CA GLY A 536 10.25 -7.16 10.93
C GLY A 536 11.25 -8.29 10.77
N VAL A 537 11.14 -9.03 9.69
CA VAL A 537 11.97 -10.21 9.41
C VAL A 537 12.76 -10.00 8.13
N ARG A 538 14.07 -10.22 8.17
CA ARG A 538 14.95 -10.16 6.98
C ARG A 538 14.59 -11.22 5.96
N SER A 539 14.75 -10.90 4.69
CA SER A 539 14.54 -11.81 3.57
C SER A 539 15.69 -12.81 3.36
N LEU A 540 16.88 -12.53 3.92
CA LEU A 540 18.05 -13.40 3.91
C LEU A 540 18.89 -13.16 5.16
N SER A 541 19.56 -14.21 5.66
CA SER A 541 20.47 -14.11 6.79
C SER A 541 21.69 -13.24 6.45
N PRO A 542 22.13 -12.35 7.39
CA PRO A 542 23.35 -11.56 7.19
C PRO A 542 24.63 -12.40 7.17
N LYS A 543 24.56 -13.71 7.44
CA LYS A 543 25.68 -14.64 7.32
C LYS A 543 25.84 -15.20 5.90
N ASP A 544 24.84 -14.99 5.05
CA ASP A 544 24.87 -15.46 3.66
C ASP A 544 25.76 -14.54 2.81
N PRO A 545 26.62 -15.09 1.92
CA PRO A 545 27.49 -14.28 1.06
C PRO A 545 26.72 -13.39 0.06
N GLU A 546 25.47 -13.72 -0.25
CA GLU A 546 24.62 -12.92 -1.14
C GLU A 546 23.83 -11.82 -0.40
N TYR A 547 24.03 -11.67 0.92
CA TYR A 547 23.33 -10.70 1.73
C TYR A 547 23.61 -9.26 1.29
N LYS A 548 22.54 -8.46 1.19
CA LYS A 548 22.57 -7.03 0.88
C LYS A 548 21.76 -6.27 1.92
N GLY A 549 22.43 -5.59 2.84
CA GLY A 549 21.81 -4.91 3.97
C GLY A 549 21.15 -3.57 3.63
N HIS A 550 21.40 -3.00 2.43
CA HIS A 550 20.89 -1.69 2.03
C HIS A 550 20.15 -1.74 0.70
N TYR A 551 18.96 -1.12 0.68
CA TYR A 551 18.12 -0.97 -0.51
C TYR A 551 18.29 0.44 -1.10
N MET A 552 19.21 0.61 -2.05
CA MET A 552 19.58 1.92 -2.60
C MET A 552 20.16 1.82 -4.03
N GLY A 553 20.35 2.97 -4.66
CA GLY A 553 20.98 3.08 -5.97
C GLY A 553 19.99 2.96 -7.14
N THR A 554 20.47 2.51 -8.29
CA THR A 554 19.69 2.28 -9.52
C THR A 554 18.62 1.21 -9.33
N GLN A 555 17.70 1.07 -10.29
CA GLN A 555 16.67 0.03 -10.22
C GLN A 555 17.28 -1.37 -10.09
N ALA A 556 18.27 -1.68 -10.91
CA ALA A 556 18.92 -3.00 -10.87
C ALA A 556 19.59 -3.29 -9.52
N GLU A 557 20.21 -2.28 -8.90
CA GLU A 557 20.84 -2.43 -7.57
C GLU A 557 19.80 -2.63 -6.48
N ARG A 558 18.70 -1.89 -6.53
CA ARG A 558 17.58 -2.06 -5.58
C ARG A 558 16.90 -3.41 -5.74
N ASP A 559 16.57 -3.82 -6.97
CA ASP A 559 15.94 -5.11 -7.25
C ASP A 559 16.85 -6.26 -6.83
N ALA A 560 18.18 -6.11 -7.02
CA ALA A 560 19.18 -7.08 -6.55
C ALA A 560 19.28 -7.15 -5.00
N ALA A 561 18.77 -6.18 -4.25
CA ALA A 561 18.72 -6.19 -2.79
C ALA A 561 17.34 -6.56 -2.23
N TYR A 562 16.29 -6.47 -3.04
CA TYR A 562 14.88 -6.47 -2.61
C TYR A 562 14.47 -7.70 -1.81
N HIS A 563 15.02 -8.89 -2.13
CA HIS A 563 14.81 -10.12 -1.39
C HIS A 563 16.13 -10.76 -0.91
N GLN A 564 17.19 -9.96 -0.78
CA GLN A 564 18.53 -10.43 -0.41
C GLN A 564 19.04 -9.79 0.89
N GLY A 565 18.12 -9.46 1.81
CA GLY A 565 18.51 -8.93 3.12
C GLY A 565 17.57 -7.86 3.68
N THR A 566 16.79 -7.18 2.84
CA THR A 566 15.75 -6.23 3.28
C THR A 566 14.80 -6.86 4.30
N VAL A 567 14.32 -6.02 5.21
CA VAL A 567 13.35 -6.42 6.24
C VAL A 567 11.93 -6.17 5.75
N TRP A 568 11.08 -7.17 5.91
CA TRP A 568 9.68 -7.14 5.49
C TRP A 568 8.74 -7.20 6.69
N PRO A 569 7.99 -6.13 6.99
CA PRO A 569 7.06 -6.13 8.12
C PRO A 569 5.92 -7.14 7.98
N TRP A 570 5.48 -7.48 6.74
CA TRP A 570 4.39 -8.43 6.55
C TRP A 570 4.68 -9.83 7.12
N LEU A 571 5.95 -10.22 7.21
CA LEU A 571 6.38 -11.50 7.79
C LEU A 571 6.11 -11.59 9.31
N LEU A 572 5.74 -10.48 9.93
CA LEU A 572 5.22 -10.48 11.30
C LEU A 572 3.87 -11.21 11.41
N PHE A 573 3.12 -11.35 10.32
CA PHE A 573 1.90 -12.16 10.29
C PHE A 573 2.20 -13.65 10.57
N PRO A 574 3.00 -14.39 9.78
CA PRO A 574 3.35 -15.76 10.12
C PRO A 574 4.18 -15.87 11.41
N LEU A 575 5.00 -14.88 11.76
CA LEU A 575 5.72 -14.86 13.04
C LEU A 575 4.75 -14.87 14.23
N THR A 576 3.69 -14.09 14.16
CA THR A 576 2.64 -14.02 15.19
C THR A 576 2.00 -15.39 15.41
N ASP A 577 1.52 -16.04 14.34
CA ASP A 577 0.86 -17.33 14.43
C ASP A 577 1.82 -18.41 14.98
N CYS A 578 3.07 -18.43 14.48
CA CYS A 578 4.07 -19.39 14.93
C CYS A 578 4.44 -19.19 16.41
N MET A 579 4.68 -17.96 16.84
CA MET A 579 5.05 -17.68 18.24
C MET A 579 3.92 -18.01 19.22
N LEU A 580 2.68 -17.61 18.89
CA LEU A 580 1.52 -17.91 19.74
C LEU A 580 1.23 -19.41 19.83
N HIS A 581 1.52 -20.16 18.76
CA HIS A 581 1.37 -21.60 18.75
C HIS A 581 2.46 -22.30 19.58
N VAL A 582 3.73 -21.92 19.40
CA VAL A 582 4.89 -22.59 20.01
C VAL A 582 5.08 -22.17 21.48
N TYR A 583 4.82 -20.91 21.82
CA TYR A 583 5.03 -20.33 23.15
C TYR A 583 3.82 -19.51 23.60
N PRO A 584 2.63 -20.13 23.80
CA PRO A 584 1.38 -19.39 24.04
C PRO A 584 1.45 -18.45 25.25
N ASP A 585 2.15 -18.83 26.32
CA ASP A 585 2.24 -18.03 27.55
C ASP A 585 3.15 -16.80 27.44
N SER A 586 4.26 -16.91 26.73
CA SER A 586 5.28 -15.84 26.66
C SER A 586 5.22 -15.00 25.36
N ALA A 587 4.67 -15.56 24.29
CA ALA A 587 4.59 -14.89 22.99
C ALA A 587 3.82 -13.55 23.04
N PRO A 588 2.69 -13.40 23.75
CA PRO A 588 1.97 -12.13 23.79
C PRO A 588 2.82 -10.95 24.24
N ASP A 589 3.71 -11.14 25.20
CA ASP A 589 4.58 -10.07 25.69
C ASP A 589 5.72 -9.75 24.73
N VAL A 590 6.28 -10.76 24.07
CA VAL A 590 7.31 -10.57 23.03
C VAL A 590 6.72 -9.83 21.84
N LEU A 591 5.56 -10.26 21.35
CA LEU A 591 4.86 -9.64 20.23
C LEU A 591 4.42 -8.20 20.55
N ASN A 592 3.97 -7.91 21.76
CA ASN A 592 3.69 -6.54 22.18
C ASN A 592 4.95 -5.65 22.12
N ARG A 593 6.11 -6.14 22.54
CA ARG A 593 7.37 -5.37 22.43
C ARG A 593 7.73 -5.10 20.97
N ILE A 594 7.56 -6.07 20.07
CA ILE A 594 7.78 -5.87 18.63
C ILE A 594 6.81 -4.81 18.10
N LEU A 595 5.52 -4.92 18.44
CA LEU A 595 4.49 -3.97 18.01
C LEU A 595 4.81 -2.53 18.43
N TYR A 596 5.25 -2.32 19.68
CA TYR A 596 5.64 -1.01 20.21
C TYR A 596 6.79 -0.35 19.47
N ARG A 597 7.71 -1.13 18.87
CA ARG A 597 8.83 -0.59 18.09
C ARG A 597 8.40 0.10 16.81
N PHE A 598 7.16 -0.12 16.36
CA PHE A 598 6.57 0.57 15.21
C PHE A 598 5.91 1.91 15.55
N ASP A 599 5.74 2.26 16.84
CA ASP A 599 5.16 3.55 17.23
C ASP A 599 5.90 4.72 16.60
N GLY A 600 7.22 4.72 16.62
CA GLY A 600 8.06 5.76 16.01
C GLY A 600 7.94 5.84 14.47
N CYS A 601 7.45 4.79 13.79
CA CYS A 601 7.23 4.83 12.34
C CYS A 601 6.08 5.77 11.96
N MET A 602 5.13 6.02 12.87
CA MET A 602 3.98 6.88 12.59
C MET A 602 4.33 8.34 12.29
N THR A 603 5.54 8.77 12.65
CA THR A 603 6.02 10.15 12.47
C THR A 603 7.21 10.28 11.53
N TYR A 604 7.56 9.21 10.82
CA TYR A 604 8.72 9.18 9.92
C TYR A 604 8.39 8.44 8.62
N TYR A 605 8.95 8.90 7.49
CA TYR A 605 8.73 8.40 6.13
C TYR A 605 7.27 8.60 5.71
N GLY A 606 6.42 7.56 5.70
CA GLY A 606 4.96 7.72 5.53
C GLY A 606 4.28 8.04 6.86
N LEU A 607 3.67 9.22 7.00
CA LEU A 607 3.00 9.62 8.24
C LEU A 607 1.75 8.78 8.51
N SER A 608 1.59 8.29 9.72
CA SER A 608 0.46 7.47 10.20
C SER A 608 0.30 6.13 9.49
N THR A 609 1.35 5.59 8.89
CA THR A 609 1.31 4.33 8.14
C THR A 609 2.62 3.55 8.30
N VAL A 610 2.75 2.43 7.59
CA VAL A 610 3.93 1.56 7.64
C VAL A 610 4.45 1.34 6.23
N ALA A 611 5.75 1.55 6.06
CA ALA A 611 6.46 1.34 4.80
C ALA A 611 6.45 -0.13 4.36
N GLU A 612 6.76 -0.34 3.10
CA GLU A 612 6.86 -1.66 2.48
C GLU A 612 7.98 -2.49 3.09
N ILE A 613 9.19 -1.94 3.10
CA ILE A 613 10.42 -2.58 3.58
C ILE A 613 11.24 -1.60 4.41
N THR A 614 12.24 -2.14 5.10
CA THR A 614 13.36 -1.35 5.62
C THR A 614 14.68 -1.97 5.18
N ASP A 615 15.78 -1.22 5.32
CA ASP A 615 17.11 -1.79 5.20
C ASP A 615 17.27 -2.99 6.14
N GLY A 616 18.11 -3.95 5.75
CA GLY A 616 18.48 -5.11 6.57
C GLY A 616 19.38 -4.76 7.73
N ASP A 617 20.13 -3.67 7.62
CA ASP A 617 21.09 -3.21 8.62
C ASP A 617 20.64 -1.92 9.34
N PRO A 618 21.09 -1.70 10.57
CA PRO A 618 20.81 -0.47 11.30
C PRO A 618 21.24 0.80 10.51
N PRO A 619 20.47 1.88 10.57
CA PRO A 619 19.34 2.15 11.45
C PRO A 619 17.97 1.61 10.95
N TYR A 620 17.95 0.63 10.02
CA TYR A 620 16.74 0.05 9.43
C TYR A 620 15.87 1.13 8.74
N LYS A 621 16.52 1.88 7.84
CA LYS A 621 15.86 2.98 7.11
C LYS A 621 14.67 2.44 6.32
N PRO A 622 13.46 3.05 6.43
CA PRO A 622 12.31 2.64 5.63
C PRO A 622 12.55 2.94 4.15
N ASN A 623 12.07 2.03 3.31
CA ASN A 623 12.23 2.07 1.86
C ASN A 623 10.98 1.48 1.18
N GLY A 624 11.00 1.44 -0.15
CA GLY A 624 9.86 1.01 -0.93
C GLY A 624 8.75 2.04 -0.93
N CYS A 625 7.50 1.60 -1.02
CA CYS A 625 6.38 2.53 -0.91
C CYS A 625 6.16 2.98 0.54
N ILE A 626 5.63 4.20 0.68
CA ILE A 626 5.48 4.83 2.01
C ILE A 626 4.40 4.18 2.86
N SER A 627 3.47 3.49 2.23
CA SER A 627 2.29 2.88 2.86
C SER A 627 1.98 1.57 2.16
N GLN A 628 2.18 0.44 2.86
CA GLN A 628 1.98 -0.91 2.31
C GLN A 628 0.87 -1.65 3.04
N ALA A 629 -0.07 -2.20 2.28
CA ALA A 629 -1.25 -2.88 2.78
C ALA A 629 -0.91 -4.06 3.70
N TRP A 630 -0.06 -4.98 3.25
CA TRP A 630 0.31 -6.14 4.05
C TRP A 630 1.17 -5.80 5.28
N SER A 631 1.96 -4.69 5.25
CA SER A 631 2.71 -4.23 6.43
C SER A 631 1.78 -3.72 7.52
N VAL A 632 0.80 -2.88 7.16
CA VAL A 632 -0.24 -2.38 8.09
C VAL A 632 -1.12 -3.54 8.57
N ALA A 633 -1.51 -4.44 7.66
CA ALA A 633 -2.31 -5.62 7.97
C ALA A 633 -1.64 -6.54 9.00
N ALA A 634 -0.33 -6.80 8.85
CA ALA A 634 0.41 -7.66 9.77
C ALA A 634 0.42 -7.12 11.21
N LEU A 635 0.57 -5.79 11.38
CA LEU A 635 0.53 -5.17 12.71
C LEU A 635 -0.88 -5.17 13.32
N LEU A 636 -1.92 -4.93 12.51
CA LEU A 636 -3.31 -5.05 12.96
C LEU A 636 -3.66 -6.49 13.32
N TYR A 637 -3.23 -7.46 12.53
CA TYR A 637 -3.40 -8.88 12.81
C TYR A 637 -2.69 -9.30 14.09
N MET A 638 -1.42 -8.92 14.26
CA MET A 638 -0.64 -9.19 15.48
C MET A 638 -1.36 -8.65 16.72
N LYS A 639 -1.79 -7.38 16.67
CA LYS A 639 -2.54 -6.77 17.78
C LYS A 639 -3.82 -7.56 18.09
N TRP A 640 -4.60 -7.89 17.07
CA TRP A 640 -5.84 -8.62 17.18
C TRP A 640 -5.65 -10.01 17.80
N LYS A 641 -4.63 -10.76 17.35
CA LYS A 641 -4.32 -12.11 17.89
C LYS A 641 -3.86 -12.06 19.36
N ILE A 642 -3.05 -11.07 19.74
CA ILE A 642 -2.64 -10.86 21.14
C ILE A 642 -3.86 -10.60 22.03
N GLU A 643 -4.81 -9.80 21.56
CA GLU A 643 -6.04 -9.48 22.30
C GLU A 643 -6.99 -10.69 22.46
N GLN A 644 -6.97 -11.63 21.50
CA GLN A 644 -7.75 -12.87 21.58
C GLN A 644 -7.20 -13.83 22.64
N VAL A 645 -5.89 -13.96 22.78
CA VAL A 645 -5.26 -14.85 23.78
C VAL A 645 -5.45 -14.33 25.21
N LYS A 646 -5.58 -13.01 25.38
CA LYS A 646 -5.79 -12.37 26.70
C LYS A 646 -7.24 -12.43 27.21
N LYS A 647 -8.18 -12.82 26.35
CA LYS A 647 -9.61 -13.03 26.68
C LYS A 647 -9.87 -14.48 27.06
#